data_e0f0a99a783ddbdf8171256d965b3dd5
#
_entry.id   e0f0a99a783ddbdf8171256d965b3dd5
#
_cell.length_a   1.000
_cell.length_b   1.000
_cell.length_c   1.000
_cell.angle_alpha   90.00
_cell.angle_beta   90.00
_cell.angle_gamma   90.00
#
_symmetry.space_group_name_H-M   'P 1'
#
loop_
_entity.id
_entity.type
_entity.pdbx_description
1 polymer ?
#
loop_
_entity_poly.entity_id
_entity_poly.type
_entity_poly.pdbx_seq_one_letter_code
_entity_poly.pdbx_strand_id
1 'polypeptide(L)'
;MLNILNQVKMKAIIFFCFLGLSFSAVGFAQSSDWMNLDTVKAGKYDTGKMWTFEYPPMDYFESTYHFRPDDDWFEHVRMSALRFANYCSASFVSEDGLVMTNHHCARQSVTQVTKEGEDLHSNGFIAQTLEDERPVPGLYVDQMVLFKDVTDEVVDAINKASNDEERAQFENDKIDEIEKRESEETGLKISITPLYNGGKYSLYGYKTYTDVRLVFAPEEKIAFFGGDPDNFTYPRYNLDCSFFRVYDENGKPLKTDNFFKWSENGASVGEPVFVVGNPGNTDRLNTVAQLEYARDIQYPRTLELLNSLIDINKQLLSDDPSKKLQLEDMIFMLENSKKSINGVLEGLRDPILMQRKKDFEKNFRSAVDADPELKAKYGQLWDKIADSRKKLSEISNKSFALSKNRFTTPQYFFVADEVIAIAENLKLPENERDDLYVGDELDNTLSSLYSPDYDAKKDQMLLEAKINVMIKYLGADDPLVKEFAGGKSGKEAVEYILDKSKITNVDDIKDLLAEGPDAVINSDDPFIKLMLNSKSKAKEYADKVKEITDVESSYSQQLGIALFDVYGTSIPPDATFTLRLADGVVEGFPYNGTYAQPFTTFYGLYDRYYGQGEKSPWDLPKRWENPPAGLDLSTPFNFVSTNDIIGGNSGSPVINKNAEIVGIAFDGNIQGLPGNFIFRTEENRTVSVHSNGMREVIEKVYKLKRLSDELKAGKITD
;
A
#
# COMPACT_ATOMS: atom_id res chain seq x y z
N MET A 1 -48.51 -55.29 11.97
CA MET A 1 -47.41 -54.99 12.89
C MET A 1 -46.27 -54.19 12.26
N LEU A 2 -45.92 -54.40 11.01
CA LEU A 2 -44.85 -53.67 10.35
C LEU A 2 -45.16 -52.17 10.11
N ASN A 3 -46.41 -51.79 9.85
CA ASN A 3 -46.78 -50.38 9.60
C ASN A 3 -46.83 -49.47 10.82
N ILE A 4 -46.97 -50.01 12.03
CA ILE A 4 -46.97 -49.24 13.28
C ILE A 4 -45.55 -48.94 13.72
N LEU A 5 -44.58 -49.86 13.45
CA LEU A 5 -43.16 -49.62 13.77
C LEU A 5 -42.52 -48.58 12.85
N ASN A 6 -42.93 -48.46 11.60
CA ASN A 6 -42.40 -47.43 10.69
C ASN A 6 -42.92 -46.03 11.01
N GLN A 7 -44.19 -45.89 11.46
CA GLN A 7 -44.71 -44.61 11.89
C GLN A 7 -44.12 -44.11 13.21
N VAL A 8 -43.76 -44.98 14.13
CA VAL A 8 -43.08 -44.64 15.39
C VAL A 8 -41.64 -44.22 15.14
N LYS A 9 -40.89 -44.91 14.23
CA LYS A 9 -39.53 -44.52 13.85
C LYS A 9 -39.48 -43.20 13.10
N MET A 10 -40.46 -42.93 12.22
CA MET A 10 -40.48 -41.66 11.48
C MET A 10 -40.88 -40.48 12.38
N LYS A 11 -41.74 -40.66 13.36
CA LYS A 11 -42.05 -39.61 14.37
C LYS A 11 -40.92 -39.38 15.34
N ALA A 12 -40.12 -40.39 15.69
CA ALA A 12 -38.93 -40.22 16.55
C ALA A 12 -37.80 -39.51 15.79
N ILE A 13 -37.60 -39.78 14.47
CA ILE A 13 -36.60 -39.09 13.65
C ILE A 13 -36.99 -37.61 13.45
N ILE A 14 -38.25 -37.30 13.19
CA ILE A 14 -38.73 -35.91 13.06
C ILE A 14 -38.61 -35.17 14.38
N PHE A 15 -38.88 -35.83 15.53
CA PHE A 15 -38.72 -35.19 16.87
C PHE A 15 -37.29 -34.96 17.24
N PHE A 16 -36.34 -35.85 16.86
CA PHE A 16 -34.90 -35.61 17.05
C PHE A 16 -34.33 -34.57 16.11
N CYS A 17 -34.81 -34.47 14.88
CA CYS A 17 -34.42 -33.38 13.95
C CYS A 17 -34.93 -32.01 14.38
N PHE A 18 -36.12 -31.92 14.97
CA PHE A 18 -36.63 -30.67 15.54
C PHE A 18 -35.94 -30.27 16.85
N LEU A 19 -35.55 -31.23 17.72
CA LEU A 19 -34.73 -30.91 18.90
C LEU A 19 -33.29 -30.52 18.52
N GLY A 20 -32.73 -31.13 17.45
CA GLY A 20 -31.41 -30.77 16.94
C GLY A 20 -31.35 -29.36 16.30
N LEU A 21 -32.42 -28.95 15.65
CA LEU A 21 -32.55 -27.59 15.05
C LEU A 21 -32.83 -26.50 16.08
N SER A 22 -33.49 -26.83 17.22
CA SER A 22 -33.70 -25.86 18.30
C SER A 22 -32.48 -25.66 19.19
N PHE A 23 -31.53 -26.61 19.24
CA PHE A 23 -30.28 -26.42 19.97
C PHE A 23 -29.20 -25.70 19.14
N SER A 24 -29.28 -25.74 17.79
CA SER A 24 -28.35 -24.99 16.93
C SER A 24 -28.72 -23.50 16.79
N ALA A 25 -29.96 -23.10 17.15
CA ALA A 25 -30.36 -21.69 17.09
C ALA A 25 -30.12 -20.91 18.40
N VAL A 26 -29.76 -21.60 19.49
CA VAL A 26 -29.47 -20.95 20.79
C VAL A 26 -27.95 -20.70 20.97
N GLY A 27 -27.12 -21.24 20.09
CA GLY A 27 -25.65 -21.11 20.19
C GLY A 27 -25.04 -19.86 19.54
N PHE A 28 -25.82 -19.04 18.81
CA PHE A 28 -25.30 -17.87 18.10
C PHE A 28 -25.92 -16.53 18.47
N ALA A 29 -26.65 -16.48 19.57
CA ALA A 29 -27.17 -15.23 20.14
C ALA A 29 -26.68 -15.04 21.58
N GLN A 30 -25.40 -15.38 21.86
CA GLN A 30 -24.73 -14.73 22.97
C GLN A 30 -24.14 -13.44 22.42
N SER A 31 -25.00 -12.43 22.42
CA SER A 31 -24.61 -11.03 22.25
C SER A 31 -23.51 -10.69 23.26
N SER A 32 -22.58 -9.86 22.79
CA SER A 32 -21.51 -9.19 23.53
C SER A 32 -21.95 -8.35 24.75
N ASP A 33 -23.13 -8.56 25.31
CA ASP A 33 -23.68 -7.81 26.46
C ASP A 33 -22.92 -8.03 27.78
N TRP A 34 -21.97 -8.95 27.82
CA TRP A 34 -21.13 -9.18 29.00
C TRP A 34 -19.89 -8.28 29.07
N MET A 35 -19.51 -7.61 27.96
CA MET A 35 -18.34 -6.75 27.92
C MET A 35 -18.76 -5.30 28.11
N ASN A 36 -18.41 -4.71 29.25
CA ASN A 36 -18.61 -3.29 29.50
C ASN A 36 -17.56 -2.48 28.73
N LEU A 37 -17.89 -2.00 27.51
CA LEU A 37 -17.01 -1.19 26.66
C LEU A 37 -16.56 0.10 27.35
N ASP A 38 -17.30 0.65 28.33
CA ASP A 38 -16.90 1.85 29.07
C ASP A 38 -15.59 1.66 29.86
N THR A 39 -15.23 0.41 30.15
CA THR A 39 -13.97 0.08 30.84
C THR A 39 -12.77 0.03 29.91
N VAL A 40 -12.98 -0.02 28.59
CA VAL A 40 -11.91 -0.08 27.58
C VAL A 40 -11.26 1.29 27.48
N LYS A 41 -9.94 1.32 27.63
CA LYS A 41 -9.12 2.54 27.60
C LYS A 41 -8.12 2.51 26.43
N ALA A 42 -7.75 3.71 25.97
CA ALA A 42 -6.66 3.87 25.02
C ALA A 42 -5.35 3.29 25.59
N GLY A 43 -4.65 2.54 24.79
CA GLY A 43 -3.31 2.04 25.11
C GLY A 43 -2.24 3.13 24.91
N LYS A 44 -1.14 3.01 25.65
CA LYS A 44 -0.04 3.99 25.59
C LYS A 44 0.54 4.18 24.17
N TYR A 45 0.53 3.11 23.38
CA TYR A 45 1.13 3.07 22.04
C TYR A 45 0.11 2.86 20.92
N ASP A 46 -1.17 3.16 21.15
CA ASP A 46 -2.21 3.05 20.12
C ASP A 46 -1.92 3.91 18.88
N THR A 47 -1.20 5.03 19.07
CA THR A 47 -0.71 5.90 17.99
C THR A 47 0.59 5.40 17.35
N GLY A 48 1.16 4.30 17.84
CA GLY A 48 2.32 3.63 17.26
C GLY A 48 3.68 4.00 17.83
N LYS A 49 4.72 3.52 17.13
CA LYS A 49 6.13 3.66 17.49
C LYS A 49 7.02 3.94 16.27
N MET A 50 6.50 4.60 15.25
CA MET A 50 7.26 5.01 14.06
C MET A 50 7.85 6.40 14.28
N TRP A 51 8.96 6.47 15.03
CA TRP A 51 9.60 7.72 15.43
C TRP A 51 10.32 8.40 14.27
N THR A 52 10.25 9.72 14.21
CA THR A 52 11.08 10.51 13.30
C THR A 52 12.50 10.65 13.85
N PHE A 53 13.47 10.90 12.99
CA PHE A 53 14.86 11.12 13.40
C PHE A 53 15.06 12.49 14.08
N GLU A 54 14.12 13.43 13.88
CA GLU A 54 14.11 14.73 14.53
C GLU A 54 13.76 14.65 16.02
N TYR A 55 12.88 13.70 16.39
CA TYR A 55 12.31 13.60 17.72
C TYR A 55 12.35 12.17 18.27
N PRO A 56 13.55 11.56 18.42
CA PRO A 56 13.66 10.22 18.96
C PRO A 56 13.29 10.19 20.45
N PRO A 57 12.56 9.18 20.94
CA PRO A 57 12.12 9.12 22.34
C PRO A 57 13.22 8.59 23.27
N MET A 58 14.26 9.37 23.48
CA MET A 58 15.50 8.98 24.19
C MET A 58 15.28 8.41 25.58
N ASP A 59 14.45 9.06 26.40
CA ASP A 59 14.17 8.61 27.78
C ASP A 59 13.37 7.29 27.80
N TYR A 60 12.54 7.08 26.77
CA TYR A 60 11.84 5.81 26.59
C TYR A 60 12.81 4.68 26.21
N PHE A 61 13.74 4.91 25.30
CA PHE A 61 14.76 3.91 24.93
C PHE A 61 15.66 3.55 26.11
N GLU A 62 16.08 4.56 26.88
CA GLU A 62 16.90 4.34 28.08
C GLU A 62 16.14 3.53 29.14
N SER A 63 14.92 3.94 29.47
CA SER A 63 14.12 3.26 30.49
C SER A 63 13.68 1.85 30.10
N THR A 64 13.40 1.61 28.80
CA THR A 64 12.84 0.35 28.32
C THR A 64 13.92 -0.66 27.93
N TYR A 65 14.96 -0.20 27.24
CA TYR A 65 15.98 -1.06 26.65
C TYR A 65 17.35 -0.93 27.30
N HIS A 66 17.52 -0.03 28.31
CA HIS A 66 18.83 0.35 28.86
C HIS A 66 19.80 0.75 27.74
N PHE A 67 19.28 1.55 26.78
CA PHE A 67 20.00 1.98 25.60
C PHE A 67 19.68 3.46 25.31
N ARG A 68 20.72 4.29 25.30
CA ARG A 68 20.64 5.70 24.96
C ARG A 68 21.63 5.96 23.82
N PRO A 69 21.19 5.81 22.54
CA PRO A 69 22.04 6.10 21.40
C PRO A 69 22.48 7.57 21.39
N ASP A 70 23.67 7.83 20.85
CA ASP A 70 24.18 9.19 20.63
C ASP A 70 23.85 9.70 19.22
N ASP A 71 24.20 10.94 18.94
CA ASP A 71 23.96 11.58 17.64
C ASP A 71 24.70 10.86 16.51
N ASP A 72 25.90 10.33 16.76
CA ASP A 72 26.69 9.58 15.77
C ASP A 72 25.98 8.28 15.39
N TRP A 73 25.35 7.59 16.35
CA TRP A 73 24.53 6.40 16.07
C TRP A 73 23.31 6.75 15.19
N PHE A 74 22.59 7.84 15.50
CA PHE A 74 21.44 8.26 14.71
C PHE A 74 21.85 8.69 13.30
N GLU A 75 22.95 9.41 13.16
CA GLU A 75 23.48 9.82 11.85
C GLU A 75 23.87 8.60 11.03
N HIS A 76 24.64 7.68 11.61
CA HIS A 76 25.05 6.44 10.96
C HIS A 76 23.85 5.61 10.51
N VAL A 77 22.84 5.43 11.36
CA VAL A 77 21.62 4.66 11.06
C VAL A 77 20.82 5.33 9.95
N ARG A 78 20.63 6.65 10.00
CA ARG A 78 19.93 7.40 8.97
C ARG A 78 20.63 7.34 7.62
N MET A 79 21.94 7.51 7.61
CA MET A 79 22.76 7.54 6.41
C MET A 79 22.96 6.15 5.78
N SER A 80 22.78 5.08 6.55
CA SER A 80 22.86 3.70 6.04
C SER A 80 21.54 3.20 5.46
N ALA A 81 20.40 3.82 5.82
CA ALA A 81 19.08 3.47 5.33
C ALA A 81 18.76 4.18 4.01
N LEU A 82 18.00 3.51 3.15
CA LEU A 82 17.64 4.00 1.83
C LEU A 82 16.13 3.86 1.58
N ARG A 83 15.61 4.73 0.73
CA ARG A 83 14.33 4.52 0.05
C ARG A 83 14.63 3.79 -1.27
N PHE A 84 13.90 2.71 -1.54
CA PHE A 84 14.01 1.95 -2.78
C PHE A 84 12.89 2.38 -3.72
N ALA A 85 13.22 3.20 -4.69
CA ALA A 85 12.28 3.91 -5.56
C ALA A 85 11.22 4.67 -4.73
N ASN A 86 9.95 4.58 -5.10
CA ASN A 86 8.83 5.25 -4.42
C ASN A 86 7.87 4.27 -3.71
N TYR A 87 8.33 3.03 -3.43
CA TYR A 87 7.43 2.00 -2.92
C TYR A 87 8.00 1.09 -1.83
N CYS A 88 9.33 1.03 -1.64
CA CYS A 88 9.99 0.16 -0.67
C CYS A 88 11.11 0.86 0.08
N SER A 89 11.69 0.16 1.04
CA SER A 89 12.89 0.53 1.79
C SER A 89 14.07 -0.36 1.40
N ALA A 90 15.27 0.08 1.71
CA ALA A 90 16.51 -0.66 1.51
C ALA A 90 17.60 -0.16 2.48
N SER A 91 18.80 -0.72 2.39
CA SER A 91 19.94 -0.24 3.13
C SER A 91 21.27 -0.56 2.45
N PHE A 92 22.28 0.28 2.66
CA PHE A 92 23.65 -0.12 2.39
C PHE A 92 24.13 -1.15 3.41
N VAL A 93 24.76 -2.23 2.94
CA VAL A 93 25.30 -3.32 3.76
C VAL A 93 26.78 -3.61 3.46
N SER A 94 27.44 -2.75 2.72
CA SER A 94 28.87 -2.79 2.41
C SER A 94 29.39 -1.38 2.09
N GLU A 95 30.66 -1.09 2.41
CA GLU A 95 31.32 0.15 2.01
C GLU A 95 31.43 0.32 0.47
N ASP A 96 31.21 -0.76 -0.28
CA ASP A 96 31.25 -0.80 -1.73
C ASP A 96 29.85 -0.73 -2.38
N GLY A 97 28.94 0.00 -1.75
CA GLY A 97 27.64 0.35 -2.31
C GLY A 97 26.66 -0.83 -2.47
N LEU A 98 26.89 -1.97 -1.78
CA LEU A 98 25.96 -3.10 -1.79
C LEU A 98 24.68 -2.71 -1.06
N VAL A 99 23.54 -2.91 -1.72
CA VAL A 99 22.19 -2.57 -1.23
C VAL A 99 21.38 -3.84 -0.99
N MET A 100 20.74 -3.94 0.17
CA MET A 100 19.80 -5.01 0.53
C MET A 100 18.37 -4.48 0.50
N THR A 101 17.46 -5.24 -0.13
CA THR A 101 16.00 -5.02 -0.10
C THR A 101 15.26 -6.35 -0.20
N ASN A 102 13.91 -6.35 -0.21
CA ASN A 102 13.14 -7.57 -0.41
C ASN A 102 13.13 -8.05 -1.88
N HIS A 103 12.88 -9.35 -2.06
CA HIS A 103 12.66 -9.92 -3.38
C HIS A 103 11.39 -9.37 -4.04
N HIS A 104 10.29 -9.26 -3.29
CA HIS A 104 9.06 -8.71 -3.86
C HIS A 104 9.20 -7.23 -4.30
N CYS A 105 10.07 -6.44 -3.65
CA CYS A 105 10.46 -5.10 -4.12
C CYS A 105 11.30 -5.15 -5.40
N ALA A 106 12.11 -6.19 -5.57
CA ALA A 106 12.98 -6.40 -6.72
C ALA A 106 12.27 -7.04 -7.92
N ARG A 107 11.05 -7.58 -7.77
CA ARG A 107 10.35 -8.41 -8.76
C ARG A 107 10.29 -7.77 -10.15
N GLN A 108 9.86 -6.51 -10.23
CA GLN A 108 9.83 -5.79 -11.50
C GLN A 108 11.24 -5.59 -12.10
N SER A 109 12.23 -5.32 -11.26
CA SER A 109 13.64 -5.20 -11.69
C SER A 109 14.16 -6.51 -12.27
N VAL A 110 13.83 -7.66 -11.68
CA VAL A 110 14.16 -8.98 -12.22
C VAL A 110 13.54 -9.18 -13.60
N THR A 111 12.27 -8.81 -13.78
CA THR A 111 11.61 -8.84 -15.10
C THR A 111 12.34 -7.98 -16.11
N GLN A 112 12.68 -6.73 -15.77
CA GLN A 112 13.32 -5.76 -16.68
C GLN A 112 14.72 -6.18 -17.14
N VAL A 113 15.47 -6.89 -16.30
CA VAL A 113 16.83 -7.34 -16.66
C VAL A 113 16.86 -8.74 -17.25
N THR A 114 15.72 -9.44 -17.34
CA THR A 114 15.61 -10.76 -17.96
C THR A 114 15.82 -10.65 -19.46
N LYS A 115 16.79 -11.41 -20.00
CA LYS A 115 17.11 -11.45 -21.43
C LYS A 115 16.25 -12.48 -22.15
N GLU A 116 16.15 -12.37 -23.47
CA GLU A 116 15.45 -13.33 -24.29
C GLU A 116 15.98 -14.77 -24.06
N GLY A 117 15.08 -15.70 -23.79
CA GLY A 117 15.40 -17.11 -23.49
C GLY A 117 15.79 -17.39 -22.03
N GLU A 118 15.82 -16.39 -21.16
CA GLU A 118 15.99 -16.58 -19.69
C GLU A 118 14.64 -16.64 -18.97
N ASP A 119 14.62 -17.32 -17.84
CA ASP A 119 13.52 -17.28 -16.87
C ASP A 119 14.13 -17.05 -15.46
N LEU A 120 14.33 -15.78 -15.13
CA LEU A 120 14.96 -15.40 -13.86
C LEU A 120 14.03 -15.56 -12.67
N HIS A 121 12.72 -15.49 -12.87
CA HIS A 121 11.74 -15.75 -11.80
C HIS A 121 11.77 -17.20 -11.31
N SER A 122 11.91 -18.14 -12.26
CA SER A 122 11.99 -19.58 -11.91
C SER A 122 13.39 -20.04 -11.50
N ASN A 123 14.46 -19.37 -11.97
CA ASN A 123 15.85 -19.85 -11.79
C ASN A 123 16.67 -19.00 -10.84
N GLY A 124 16.17 -17.83 -10.45
CA GLY A 124 16.91 -16.81 -9.70
C GLY A 124 17.95 -16.10 -10.56
N PHE A 125 18.53 -15.03 -10.02
CA PHE A 125 19.64 -14.29 -10.61
C PHE A 125 20.84 -14.29 -9.67
N ILE A 126 22.04 -14.60 -10.18
CA ILE A 126 23.28 -14.69 -9.42
C ILE A 126 24.42 -14.08 -10.24
N ALA A 127 24.89 -12.90 -9.84
CA ALA A 127 26.10 -12.29 -10.42
C ALA A 127 27.34 -12.89 -9.74
N GLN A 128 28.14 -13.66 -10.48
CA GLN A 128 29.37 -14.27 -9.97
C GLN A 128 30.52 -13.27 -9.89
N THR A 129 30.52 -12.27 -10.77
CA THR A 129 31.52 -11.18 -10.81
C THR A 129 30.81 -9.83 -10.80
N LEU A 130 31.55 -8.72 -10.69
CA LEU A 130 30.99 -7.36 -10.81
C LEU A 130 30.45 -7.10 -12.22
N GLU A 131 31.07 -7.68 -13.24
CA GLU A 131 30.68 -7.56 -14.66
C GLU A 131 29.34 -8.26 -14.95
N ASP A 132 28.95 -9.24 -14.14
CA ASP A 132 27.67 -9.95 -14.26
C ASP A 132 26.51 -9.13 -13.65
N GLU A 133 26.80 -8.11 -12.84
CA GLU A 133 25.78 -7.28 -12.21
C GLU A 133 25.02 -6.47 -13.28
N ARG A 134 23.69 -6.58 -13.32
CA ARG A 134 22.87 -6.03 -14.41
C ARG A 134 22.25 -4.69 -14.03
N PRO A 135 22.52 -3.60 -14.79
CA PRO A 135 21.86 -2.32 -14.56
C PRO A 135 20.33 -2.44 -14.77
N VAL A 136 19.57 -1.86 -13.87
CA VAL A 136 18.10 -1.86 -13.92
C VAL A 136 17.62 -0.51 -14.46
N PRO A 137 16.98 -0.48 -15.65
CA PRO A 137 16.52 0.77 -16.24
C PRO A 137 15.51 1.51 -15.35
N GLY A 138 15.77 2.79 -15.06
CA GLY A 138 14.87 3.66 -14.30
C GLY A 138 14.80 3.39 -12.79
N LEU A 139 15.52 2.39 -12.27
CA LEU A 139 15.62 2.16 -10.84
C LEU A 139 16.54 3.21 -10.20
N TYR A 140 16.13 3.69 -9.04
CA TYR A 140 16.92 4.59 -8.20
C TYR A 140 16.76 4.25 -6.72
N VAL A 141 17.73 4.71 -5.92
CA VAL A 141 17.62 4.71 -4.46
C VAL A 141 17.92 6.10 -3.92
N ASP A 142 17.14 6.53 -2.92
CA ASP A 142 17.28 7.82 -2.25
C ASP A 142 17.86 7.64 -0.84
N GLN A 143 18.94 8.37 -0.52
CA GLN A 143 19.54 8.45 0.81
C GLN A 143 19.15 9.78 1.45
N MET A 144 18.52 9.77 2.63
CA MET A 144 18.19 10.98 3.38
C MET A 144 19.46 11.56 4.00
N VAL A 145 19.98 12.65 3.43
CA VAL A 145 21.23 13.30 3.90
C VAL A 145 20.97 14.58 4.71
N LEU A 146 19.79 15.16 4.58
CA LEU A 146 19.43 16.41 5.23
C LEU A 146 18.01 16.34 5.79
N PHE A 147 17.77 16.92 6.96
CA PHE A 147 16.44 17.28 7.44
C PHE A 147 16.48 18.62 8.18
N LYS A 148 15.38 19.39 8.09
CA LYS A 148 15.19 20.68 8.77
C LYS A 148 13.75 20.86 9.19
N ASP A 149 13.48 21.44 10.36
CA ASP A 149 12.15 21.96 10.71
C ASP A 149 11.93 23.29 9.97
N VAL A 150 10.89 23.36 9.14
CA VAL A 150 10.49 24.56 8.38
C VAL A 150 9.08 25.02 8.76
N THR A 151 8.60 24.55 9.92
CA THR A 151 7.24 24.81 10.41
C THR A 151 6.92 26.31 10.46
N ASP A 152 7.80 27.10 11.04
CA ASP A 152 7.54 28.53 11.21
C ASP A 152 7.38 29.26 9.88
N GLU A 153 8.20 28.94 8.86
CA GLU A 153 8.12 29.54 7.54
C GLU A 153 6.77 29.23 6.84
N VAL A 154 6.32 27.97 6.94
CA VAL A 154 5.07 27.53 6.31
C VAL A 154 3.86 28.09 7.08
N VAL A 155 3.85 27.98 8.40
CA VAL A 155 2.74 28.46 9.25
C VAL A 155 2.57 29.97 9.15
N ASP A 156 3.67 30.74 9.09
CA ASP A 156 3.62 32.18 8.91
C ASP A 156 3.00 32.59 7.54
N ALA A 157 3.19 31.78 6.51
CA ALA A 157 2.52 31.99 5.22
C ALA A 157 1.02 31.68 5.31
N ILE A 158 0.67 30.51 5.86
CA ILE A 158 -0.72 30.09 6.06
C ILE A 158 -1.52 31.10 6.89
N ASN A 159 -0.92 31.70 7.92
CA ASN A 159 -1.58 32.66 8.81
C ASN A 159 -1.89 34.01 8.14
N LYS A 160 -1.41 34.28 6.93
CA LYS A 160 -1.75 35.47 6.13
C LYS A 160 -3.05 35.29 5.34
N ALA A 161 -3.55 34.06 5.22
CA ALA A 161 -4.75 33.74 4.49
C ALA A 161 -6.02 34.28 5.19
N SER A 162 -6.99 34.73 4.40
CA SER A 162 -8.25 35.29 4.87
C SER A 162 -9.36 34.25 5.01
N ASN A 163 -9.21 33.09 4.38
CA ASN A 163 -10.17 31.99 4.36
C ASN A 163 -9.45 30.63 4.16
N ASP A 164 -10.19 29.52 4.27
CA ASP A 164 -9.62 28.17 4.20
C ASP A 164 -9.10 27.81 2.79
N GLU A 165 -9.66 28.34 1.73
CA GLU A 165 -9.18 28.13 0.35
C GLU A 165 -7.82 28.82 0.12
N GLU A 166 -7.67 30.08 0.56
CA GLU A 166 -6.39 30.79 0.55
C GLU A 166 -5.33 30.11 1.42
N ARG A 167 -5.72 29.47 2.53
CA ARG A 167 -4.79 28.73 3.40
C ARG A 167 -4.10 27.61 2.64
N ALA A 168 -4.86 26.77 1.94
CA ALA A 168 -4.30 25.67 1.14
C ALA A 168 -3.39 26.19 0.00
N GLN A 169 -3.77 27.31 -0.64
CA GLN A 169 -2.93 27.92 -1.68
C GLN A 169 -1.61 28.45 -1.11
N PHE A 170 -1.65 29.20 0.00
CA PHE A 170 -0.45 29.77 0.63
C PHE A 170 0.47 28.70 1.19
N GLU A 171 -0.09 27.59 1.69
CA GLU A 171 0.67 26.40 2.10
C GLU A 171 1.47 25.85 0.92
N ASN A 172 0.80 25.54 -0.19
CA ASN A 172 1.43 24.96 -1.38
C ASN A 172 2.48 25.92 -1.97
N ASP A 173 2.14 27.19 -2.16
CA ASP A 173 3.05 28.20 -2.71
C ASP A 173 4.32 28.35 -1.85
N LYS A 174 4.17 28.28 -0.52
CA LYS A 174 5.33 28.39 0.39
C LYS A 174 6.17 27.12 0.39
N ILE A 175 5.54 25.93 0.34
CA ILE A 175 6.25 24.66 0.20
C ILE A 175 7.07 24.67 -1.09
N ASP A 176 6.47 25.01 -2.23
CA ASP A 176 7.15 25.07 -3.53
C ASP A 176 8.32 26.06 -3.52
N GLU A 177 8.14 27.23 -2.89
CA GLU A 177 9.19 28.24 -2.74
C GLU A 177 10.40 27.70 -1.95
N ILE A 178 10.14 27.05 -0.81
CA ILE A 178 11.20 26.50 0.06
C ILE A 178 11.88 25.33 -0.65
N GLU A 179 11.13 24.39 -1.23
CA GLU A 179 11.69 23.23 -1.94
C GLU A 179 12.61 23.68 -3.07
N LYS A 180 12.19 24.65 -3.88
CA LYS A 180 12.99 25.21 -4.96
C LYS A 180 14.27 25.87 -4.41
N ARG A 181 14.15 26.76 -3.41
CA ARG A 181 15.30 27.45 -2.79
C ARG A 181 16.33 26.47 -2.27
N GLU A 182 15.90 25.52 -1.47
CA GLU A 182 16.81 24.55 -0.84
C GLU A 182 17.40 23.57 -1.86
N SER A 183 16.66 23.22 -2.91
CA SER A 183 17.18 22.39 -4.01
C SER A 183 18.26 23.12 -4.80
N GLU A 184 18.08 24.40 -5.12
CA GLU A 184 19.08 25.24 -5.80
C GLU A 184 20.33 25.44 -4.94
N GLU A 185 20.17 25.59 -3.62
CA GLU A 185 21.27 25.81 -2.68
C GLU A 185 22.09 24.53 -2.44
N THR A 186 21.44 23.39 -2.27
CA THR A 186 22.07 22.13 -1.85
C THR A 186 22.40 21.18 -3.00
N GLY A 187 21.74 21.29 -4.14
CA GLY A 187 21.79 20.34 -5.24
C GLY A 187 21.07 19.00 -4.92
N LEU A 188 20.31 18.94 -3.83
CA LEU A 188 19.59 17.75 -3.40
C LEU A 188 18.16 17.73 -3.96
N LYS A 189 17.57 16.55 -4.02
CA LYS A 189 16.13 16.37 -4.17
C LYS A 189 15.46 16.73 -2.83
N ILE A 190 14.77 17.86 -2.78
CA ILE A 190 14.11 18.34 -1.57
C ILE A 190 12.64 17.92 -1.58
N SER A 191 12.11 17.59 -0.41
CA SER A 191 10.67 17.36 -0.19
C SER A 191 10.29 17.85 1.19
N ILE A 192 9.22 18.66 1.28
CA ILE A 192 8.63 19.06 2.56
C ILE A 192 7.44 18.15 2.85
N THR A 193 7.44 17.57 4.06
CA THR A 193 6.40 16.65 4.51
C THR A 193 5.65 17.25 5.69
N PRO A 194 4.32 17.42 5.57
CA PRO A 194 3.50 17.76 6.73
C PRO A 194 3.43 16.57 7.69
N LEU A 195 3.80 16.79 8.94
CA LEU A 195 3.67 15.85 10.06
C LEU A 195 2.53 16.30 10.97
N TYR A 196 1.91 15.36 11.71
CA TYR A 196 0.77 15.67 12.57
C TYR A 196 -0.35 16.40 11.82
N ASN A 197 -0.70 15.90 10.62
CA ASN A 197 -1.69 16.52 9.72
C ASN A 197 -1.40 18.01 9.40
N GLY A 198 -0.14 18.42 9.36
CA GLY A 198 0.27 19.81 9.14
C GLY A 198 0.48 20.63 10.42
N GLY A 199 0.52 19.97 11.58
CA GLY A 199 0.96 20.61 12.83
C GLY A 199 2.46 20.92 12.87
N LYS A 200 3.25 20.23 12.02
CA LYS A 200 4.66 20.41 11.79
C LYS A 200 5.01 20.20 10.32
N TYR A 201 6.06 20.83 9.86
CA TYR A 201 6.59 20.70 8.51
C TYR A 201 8.08 20.37 8.56
N SER A 202 8.44 19.17 8.11
CA SER A 202 9.83 18.73 8.01
C SER A 202 10.29 18.72 6.56
N LEU A 203 11.40 19.39 6.29
CA LEU A 203 12.11 19.36 5.03
C LEU A 203 13.08 18.19 5.04
N TYR A 204 13.05 17.36 4.02
CA TYR A 204 13.97 16.26 3.80
C TYR A 204 14.74 16.46 2.50
N GLY A 205 16.07 16.32 2.56
CA GLY A 205 16.97 16.37 1.41
C GLY A 205 17.54 14.99 1.11
N TYR A 206 17.37 14.56 -0.15
CA TYR A 206 17.79 13.24 -0.59
C TYR A 206 18.91 13.33 -1.64
N LYS A 207 19.92 12.48 -1.47
CA LYS A 207 20.86 12.14 -2.52
C LYS A 207 20.35 10.93 -3.28
N THR A 208 20.09 11.10 -4.57
CA THR A 208 19.56 10.05 -5.46
C THR A 208 20.69 9.38 -6.22
N TYR A 209 20.67 8.04 -6.26
CA TYR A 209 21.58 7.22 -7.03
C TYR A 209 20.79 6.47 -8.11
N THR A 210 21.21 6.58 -9.36
CA THR A 210 20.46 6.09 -10.55
C THR A 210 21.13 4.94 -11.29
N ASP A 211 22.44 4.66 -11.08
CA ASP A 211 23.07 3.43 -11.58
C ASP A 211 22.97 2.35 -10.50
N VAL A 212 21.87 1.63 -10.50
CA VAL A 212 21.56 0.56 -9.54
C VAL A 212 21.49 -0.76 -10.30
N ARG A 213 22.34 -1.73 -9.92
CA ARG A 213 22.48 -3.00 -10.62
C ARG A 213 22.06 -4.17 -9.74
N LEU A 214 21.34 -5.14 -10.34
CA LEU A 214 20.95 -6.37 -9.67
C LEU A 214 22.19 -7.27 -9.47
N VAL A 215 22.37 -7.73 -8.23
CA VAL A 215 23.47 -8.62 -7.79
C VAL A 215 22.97 -10.04 -7.54
N PHE A 216 21.83 -10.14 -6.82
CA PHE A 216 21.25 -11.40 -6.42
C PHE A 216 19.73 -11.27 -6.23
N ALA A 217 19.00 -12.23 -6.79
CA ALA A 217 17.60 -12.48 -6.47
C ALA A 217 17.36 -14.00 -6.45
N PRO A 218 16.78 -14.57 -5.39
CA PRO A 218 16.41 -15.98 -5.36
C PRO A 218 15.26 -16.27 -6.33
N GLU A 219 14.96 -17.55 -6.52
CA GLU A 219 13.77 -17.98 -7.25
C GLU A 219 12.50 -17.49 -6.55
N GLU A 220 11.49 -17.08 -7.31
CA GLU A 220 10.23 -16.52 -6.79
C GLU A 220 9.53 -17.48 -5.81
N LYS A 221 9.50 -18.78 -6.10
CA LYS A 221 8.83 -19.78 -5.27
C LYS A 221 9.41 -19.94 -3.86
N ILE A 222 10.69 -19.64 -3.63
CA ILE A 222 11.27 -19.61 -2.28
C ILE A 222 11.17 -18.24 -1.65
N ALA A 223 11.21 -17.17 -2.47
CA ALA A 223 11.02 -15.81 -1.99
C ALA A 223 9.58 -15.56 -1.51
N PHE A 224 8.60 -16.19 -2.16
CA PHE A 224 7.17 -16.08 -1.84
C PHE A 224 6.55 -17.47 -1.61
N PHE A 225 7.21 -18.31 -0.82
CA PHE A 225 6.73 -19.65 -0.47
C PHE A 225 5.41 -19.59 0.29
N GLY A 226 4.42 -20.37 -0.14
CA GLY A 226 3.06 -20.37 0.40
C GLY A 226 2.11 -19.38 -0.27
N GLY A 227 2.62 -18.46 -1.10
CA GLY A 227 1.82 -17.53 -1.90
C GLY A 227 0.86 -16.68 -1.07
N ASP A 228 -0.26 -16.24 -1.68
CA ASP A 228 -1.28 -15.45 -0.99
C ASP A 228 -1.87 -16.14 0.26
N PRO A 229 -2.11 -17.45 0.33
CA PRO A 229 -2.54 -18.11 1.58
C PRO A 229 -1.65 -17.81 2.79
N ASP A 230 -0.33 -17.74 2.62
CA ASP A 230 0.62 -17.46 3.70
C ASP A 230 0.94 -15.96 3.86
N ASN A 231 0.48 -15.09 2.96
CA ASN A 231 0.68 -13.65 3.03
C ASN A 231 -0.02 -13.04 4.27
N PHE A 232 0.66 -12.17 5.02
CA PHE A 232 0.24 -11.64 6.32
C PHE A 232 0.01 -12.72 7.39
N THR A 233 0.68 -13.85 7.32
CA THR A 233 0.57 -14.90 8.33
C THR A 233 1.91 -15.22 8.98
N TYR A 234 1.87 -15.99 10.06
CA TYR A 234 3.03 -16.57 10.72
C TYR A 234 2.60 -17.89 11.40
N PRO A 235 3.41 -18.96 11.35
CA PRO A 235 4.83 -19.05 10.90
C PRO A 235 5.03 -18.89 9.40
N ARG A 236 6.15 -18.26 9.00
CA ARG A 236 6.56 -18.01 7.60
C ARG A 236 7.87 -18.71 7.28
N TYR A 237 8.08 -18.99 5.97
CA TYR A 237 9.26 -19.69 5.46
C TYR A 237 9.70 -19.09 4.12
N ASN A 238 9.94 -17.77 4.08
CA ASN A 238 10.23 -17.03 2.86
C ASN A 238 11.67 -16.52 2.85
N LEU A 239 12.35 -16.69 1.72
CA LEU A 239 13.63 -16.03 1.44
C LEU A 239 13.37 -14.71 0.69
N ASP A 240 12.62 -13.82 1.31
CA ASP A 240 12.24 -12.55 0.69
C ASP A 240 13.33 -11.49 0.86
N CYS A 241 14.45 -11.70 0.15
CA CYS A 241 15.56 -10.76 0.09
C CYS A 241 16.20 -10.73 -1.29
N SER A 242 16.72 -9.59 -1.69
CA SER A 242 17.51 -9.38 -2.91
C SER A 242 18.61 -8.38 -2.65
N PHE A 243 19.67 -8.44 -3.45
CA PHE A 243 20.80 -7.53 -3.36
C PHE A 243 21.02 -6.81 -4.67
N PHE A 244 21.31 -5.52 -4.55
CA PHE A 244 21.69 -4.63 -5.64
C PHE A 244 23.02 -3.96 -5.29
N ARG A 245 23.59 -3.23 -6.26
CA ARG A 245 24.75 -2.38 -6.00
C ARG A 245 24.57 -1.04 -6.70
N VAL A 246 24.89 0.02 -5.98
CA VAL A 246 25.02 1.36 -6.52
C VAL A 246 26.41 1.53 -7.14
N TYR A 247 26.44 2.11 -8.32
CA TYR A 247 27.66 2.49 -9.03
C TYR A 247 27.81 4.00 -9.10
N ASP A 248 29.06 4.48 -9.09
CA ASP A 248 29.40 5.89 -9.23
C ASP A 248 29.38 6.35 -10.70
N GLU A 249 29.59 7.63 -10.93
CA GLU A 249 29.64 8.24 -12.26
C GLU A 249 30.73 7.67 -13.17
N ASN A 250 31.75 6.99 -12.61
CA ASN A 250 32.84 6.35 -13.33
C ASN A 250 32.55 4.85 -13.61
N GLY A 251 31.36 4.38 -13.28
CA GLY A 251 30.97 2.97 -13.44
C GLY A 251 31.69 2.03 -12.49
N LYS A 252 32.10 2.51 -11.32
CA LYS A 252 32.68 1.70 -10.23
C LYS A 252 31.68 1.57 -9.07
N PRO A 253 31.78 0.48 -8.28
CA PRO A 253 31.01 0.40 -7.04
C PRO A 253 31.16 1.68 -6.21
N LEU A 254 30.02 2.23 -5.76
CA LEU A 254 29.99 3.42 -4.92
C LEU A 254 30.75 3.16 -3.62
N LYS A 255 31.61 4.09 -3.21
CA LYS A 255 32.19 4.07 -1.86
C LYS A 255 31.33 4.88 -0.89
N THR A 256 30.99 4.26 0.23
CA THR A 256 30.24 4.90 1.33
C THR A 256 30.81 4.51 2.68
N ASP A 257 30.90 5.48 3.60
CA ASP A 257 31.31 5.24 4.99
C ASP A 257 30.10 4.78 5.86
N ASN A 258 28.89 4.99 5.35
CA ASN A 258 27.65 4.66 6.06
C ASN A 258 26.99 3.42 5.45
N PHE A 259 27.12 2.30 6.16
CA PHE A 259 26.48 1.02 5.83
C PHE A 259 26.33 0.18 7.11
N PHE A 260 25.30 -0.64 7.16
CA PHE A 260 25.11 -1.56 8.28
C PHE A 260 26.01 -2.78 8.16
N LYS A 261 26.79 -3.05 9.18
CA LYS A 261 27.56 -4.28 9.29
C LYS A 261 26.64 -5.47 9.52
N TRP A 262 27.07 -6.64 9.08
CA TRP A 262 26.31 -7.88 9.29
C TRP A 262 26.59 -8.45 10.68
N SER A 263 25.53 -8.73 11.48
CA SER A 263 25.69 -9.36 12.79
C SER A 263 26.18 -10.79 12.65
N GLU A 264 27.20 -11.17 13.43
CA GLU A 264 27.71 -12.55 13.47
C GLU A 264 26.67 -13.52 14.08
N ASN A 265 25.91 -13.05 15.06
CA ASN A 265 24.99 -13.86 15.86
C ASN A 265 23.55 -13.84 15.31
N GLY A 266 23.19 -12.81 14.52
CA GLY A 266 21.83 -12.56 14.10
C GLY A 266 20.91 -12.12 15.26
N ALA A 267 19.60 -12.25 15.09
CA ALA A 267 18.58 -11.88 16.07
C ALA A 267 18.47 -12.94 17.18
N SER A 268 18.24 -12.51 18.43
CA SER A 268 18.04 -13.37 19.59
C SER A 268 16.72 -13.07 20.30
N VAL A 269 16.08 -14.08 20.92
CA VAL A 269 14.84 -13.90 21.70
C VAL A 269 15.04 -12.89 22.81
N GLY A 270 14.13 -11.92 22.92
CA GLY A 270 14.17 -10.86 23.92
C GLY A 270 15.16 -9.72 23.59
N GLU A 271 15.85 -9.79 22.46
CA GLU A 271 16.76 -8.72 22.02
C GLU A 271 15.99 -7.52 21.52
N PRO A 272 16.31 -6.29 21.98
CA PRO A 272 15.82 -5.06 21.38
C PRO A 272 16.34 -4.90 19.95
N VAL A 273 15.43 -4.67 19.02
CA VAL A 273 15.73 -4.46 17.60
C VAL A 273 15.00 -3.25 17.05
N PHE A 274 15.58 -2.65 16.03
CA PHE A 274 15.05 -1.44 15.40
C PHE A 274 14.85 -1.70 13.90
N VAL A 275 13.65 -1.39 13.41
CA VAL A 275 13.34 -1.36 11.97
C VAL A 275 13.55 0.06 11.48
N VAL A 276 14.37 0.22 10.44
CA VAL A 276 14.73 1.53 9.87
C VAL A 276 14.23 1.59 8.43
N GLY A 277 13.17 2.33 8.17
CA GLY A 277 12.59 2.34 6.84
C GLY A 277 11.56 3.42 6.60
N ASN A 278 10.90 3.34 5.46
CA ASN A 278 9.97 4.34 4.98
C ASN A 278 8.53 3.78 4.99
N PRO A 279 7.85 3.78 6.15
CA PRO A 279 6.45 3.35 6.25
C PRO A 279 5.56 4.24 5.38
N GLY A 280 4.63 3.65 4.65
CA GLY A 280 3.69 4.34 3.77
C GLY A 280 2.81 5.34 4.51
N ASN A 281 1.50 5.13 4.53
CA ASN A 281 0.57 6.02 5.22
C ASN A 281 -0.20 5.31 6.32
N THR A 282 -0.44 6.01 7.43
CA THR A 282 -1.33 5.58 8.52
C THR A 282 -2.40 6.62 8.80
N ASP A 283 -3.48 6.19 9.45
CA ASP A 283 -4.65 7.00 9.79
C ASP A 283 -4.86 7.04 11.33
N ARG A 284 -3.78 6.98 12.09
CA ARG A 284 -3.83 6.84 13.58
C ARG A 284 -4.26 8.10 14.28
N LEU A 285 -4.03 9.25 13.65
CA LEU A 285 -4.43 10.56 14.18
C LEU A 285 -5.81 11.00 13.68
N ASN A 286 -6.46 10.20 12.84
CA ASN A 286 -7.83 10.46 12.39
C ASN A 286 -8.82 10.45 13.56
N THR A 287 -9.80 11.35 13.47
CA THR A 287 -10.93 11.40 14.41
C THR A 287 -11.83 10.17 14.28
N VAL A 288 -12.61 9.89 15.30
CA VAL A 288 -13.59 8.79 15.28
C VAL A 288 -14.56 8.93 14.09
N ALA A 289 -15.00 10.14 13.76
CA ALA A 289 -15.90 10.38 12.63
C ALA A 289 -15.26 10.02 11.28
N GLN A 290 -13.98 10.30 11.10
CA GLN A 290 -13.21 9.91 9.89
C GLN A 290 -13.07 8.39 9.79
N LEU A 291 -12.78 7.71 10.90
CA LEU A 291 -12.67 6.25 10.96
C LEU A 291 -14.03 5.57 10.72
N GLU A 292 -15.12 6.10 11.24
CA GLU A 292 -16.47 5.60 10.99
C GLU A 292 -16.87 5.76 9.51
N TYR A 293 -16.54 6.89 8.88
CA TYR A 293 -16.74 7.07 7.44
C TYR A 293 -15.92 6.06 6.61
N ALA A 294 -14.65 5.82 6.97
CA ALA A 294 -13.81 4.83 6.33
C ALA A 294 -14.41 3.41 6.45
N ARG A 295 -14.89 3.04 7.65
CA ARG A 295 -15.55 1.75 7.94
C ARG A 295 -16.82 1.53 7.13
N ASP A 296 -17.67 2.55 7.03
CA ASP A 296 -19.04 2.37 6.54
C ASP A 296 -19.17 2.67 5.03
N ILE A 297 -18.25 3.46 4.46
CA ILE A 297 -18.35 3.94 3.08
C ILE A 297 -17.09 3.66 2.26
N GLN A 298 -15.94 4.11 2.72
CA GLN A 298 -14.72 4.10 1.89
C GLN A 298 -14.20 2.68 1.66
N TYR A 299 -13.90 1.93 2.73
CA TYR A 299 -13.32 0.58 2.58
C TYR A 299 -14.28 -0.44 1.98
N PRO A 300 -15.60 -0.48 2.30
CA PRO A 300 -16.54 -1.37 1.60
C PRO A 300 -16.57 -1.13 0.08
N ARG A 301 -16.56 0.14 -0.36
CA ARG A 301 -16.51 0.51 -1.78
C ARG A 301 -15.20 0.08 -2.43
N THR A 302 -14.07 0.29 -1.76
CA THR A 302 -12.75 -0.11 -2.26
C THR A 302 -12.63 -1.62 -2.39
N LEU A 303 -13.13 -2.40 -1.41
CA LEU A 303 -13.14 -3.86 -1.47
C LEU A 303 -14.01 -4.40 -2.62
N GLU A 304 -15.14 -3.76 -2.89
CA GLU A 304 -15.99 -4.13 -4.02
C GLU A 304 -15.25 -3.93 -5.36
N LEU A 305 -14.57 -2.80 -5.52
CA LEU A 305 -13.77 -2.51 -6.71
C LEU A 305 -12.63 -3.53 -6.86
N LEU A 306 -11.87 -3.80 -5.79
CA LEU A 306 -10.77 -4.78 -5.81
C LEU A 306 -11.27 -6.17 -6.17
N ASN A 307 -12.40 -6.62 -5.61
CA ASN A 307 -12.99 -7.91 -5.97
C ASN A 307 -13.31 -7.97 -7.47
N SER A 308 -13.96 -6.94 -8.02
CA SER A 308 -14.27 -6.88 -9.44
C SER A 308 -13.01 -6.96 -10.31
N LEU A 309 -11.96 -6.23 -9.95
CA LEU A 309 -10.70 -6.25 -10.71
C LEU A 309 -9.98 -7.61 -10.61
N ILE A 310 -9.99 -8.26 -9.44
CA ILE A 310 -9.43 -9.60 -9.24
C ILE A 310 -10.16 -10.61 -10.12
N ASP A 311 -11.51 -10.60 -10.10
CA ASP A 311 -12.32 -11.52 -10.88
C ASP A 311 -12.09 -11.33 -12.40
N ILE A 312 -12.01 -10.08 -12.87
CA ILE A 312 -11.68 -9.75 -14.26
C ILE A 312 -10.32 -10.34 -14.64
N ASN A 313 -9.27 -10.07 -13.88
CA ASN A 313 -7.92 -10.54 -14.22
C ASN A 313 -7.80 -12.09 -14.14
N LYS A 314 -8.47 -12.74 -13.18
CA LYS A 314 -8.53 -14.21 -13.10
C LYS A 314 -9.26 -14.82 -14.30
N GLN A 315 -10.35 -14.19 -14.74
CA GLN A 315 -11.07 -14.65 -15.93
C GLN A 315 -10.20 -14.50 -17.19
N LEU A 316 -9.54 -13.35 -17.37
CA LEU A 316 -8.62 -13.12 -18.49
C LEU A 316 -7.46 -14.13 -18.51
N LEU A 317 -6.90 -14.44 -17.35
CA LEU A 317 -5.84 -15.46 -17.23
C LEU A 317 -6.33 -16.85 -17.59
N SER A 318 -7.56 -17.20 -17.18
CA SER A 318 -8.19 -18.48 -17.55
C SER A 318 -8.45 -18.60 -19.05
N ASP A 319 -8.81 -17.48 -19.69
CA ASP A 319 -9.14 -17.45 -21.12
C ASP A 319 -7.91 -17.39 -22.02
N ASP A 320 -6.84 -16.74 -21.55
CA ASP A 320 -5.56 -16.64 -22.27
C ASP A 320 -4.34 -16.84 -21.32
N PRO A 321 -3.93 -18.10 -21.12
CA PRO A 321 -2.78 -18.42 -20.30
C PRO A 321 -1.44 -17.85 -20.80
N SER A 322 -1.35 -17.34 -22.03
CA SER A 322 -0.11 -16.73 -22.54
C SER A 322 0.23 -15.39 -21.84
N LYS A 323 -0.79 -14.73 -21.28
CA LYS A 323 -0.63 -13.48 -20.49
C LYS A 323 -0.27 -13.72 -19.01
N LYS A 324 0.10 -14.97 -18.66
CA LYS A 324 0.27 -15.43 -17.29
C LYS A 324 1.14 -14.47 -16.45
N LEU A 325 2.35 -14.13 -16.92
CA LEU A 325 3.30 -13.34 -16.15
C LEU A 325 2.72 -11.96 -15.77
N GLN A 326 2.15 -11.25 -16.74
CA GLN A 326 1.58 -9.92 -16.53
C GLN A 326 0.34 -9.94 -15.62
N LEU A 327 -0.55 -10.92 -15.80
CA LEU A 327 -1.80 -11.00 -15.06
C LEU A 327 -1.59 -11.53 -13.64
N GLU A 328 -0.66 -12.46 -13.42
CA GLU A 328 -0.33 -12.94 -12.06
C GLU A 328 0.24 -11.83 -11.19
N ASP A 329 1.10 -10.95 -11.72
CA ASP A 329 1.60 -9.79 -10.98
C ASP A 329 0.47 -8.83 -10.56
N MET A 330 -0.45 -8.56 -11.48
CA MET A 330 -1.61 -7.71 -11.20
C MET A 330 -2.53 -8.36 -10.16
N ILE A 331 -2.85 -9.65 -10.31
CA ILE A 331 -3.67 -10.39 -9.34
C ILE A 331 -3.03 -10.37 -7.97
N PHE A 332 -1.72 -10.61 -7.87
CA PHE A 332 -0.99 -10.55 -6.61
C PHE A 332 -1.12 -9.19 -5.92
N MET A 333 -0.89 -8.08 -6.64
CA MET A 333 -1.01 -6.73 -6.06
C MET A 333 -2.44 -6.44 -5.58
N LEU A 334 -3.45 -6.86 -6.35
CA LEU A 334 -4.86 -6.65 -6.01
C LEU A 334 -5.28 -7.50 -4.80
N GLU A 335 -4.88 -8.78 -4.73
CA GLU A 335 -5.17 -9.68 -3.61
C GLU A 335 -4.47 -9.20 -2.32
N ASN A 336 -3.21 -8.76 -2.41
CA ASN A 336 -2.49 -8.16 -1.29
C ASN A 336 -3.22 -6.91 -0.76
N SER A 337 -3.63 -6.01 -1.65
CA SER A 337 -4.37 -4.80 -1.28
C SER A 337 -5.72 -5.14 -0.66
N LYS A 338 -6.46 -6.09 -1.24
CA LYS A 338 -7.73 -6.58 -0.71
C LYS A 338 -7.57 -7.14 0.70
N LYS A 339 -6.57 -7.98 0.94
CA LYS A 339 -6.31 -8.61 2.24
C LYS A 339 -5.97 -7.57 3.29
N SER A 340 -5.10 -6.61 2.95
CA SER A 340 -4.74 -5.49 3.81
C SER A 340 -5.97 -4.64 4.19
N ILE A 341 -6.74 -4.17 3.20
CA ILE A 341 -7.92 -3.33 3.43
C ILE A 341 -9.00 -4.08 4.21
N ASN A 342 -9.19 -5.37 3.93
CA ASN A 342 -10.15 -6.19 4.69
C ASN A 342 -9.75 -6.29 6.16
N GLY A 343 -8.46 -6.50 6.46
CA GLY A 343 -7.97 -6.56 7.85
C GLY A 343 -8.14 -5.22 8.59
N VAL A 344 -7.91 -4.08 7.91
CA VAL A 344 -8.20 -2.76 8.47
C VAL A 344 -9.71 -2.61 8.74
N LEU A 345 -10.56 -3.00 7.80
CA LEU A 345 -12.02 -2.92 7.94
C LEU A 345 -12.55 -3.81 9.07
N GLU A 346 -12.02 -5.01 9.22
CA GLU A 346 -12.35 -5.90 10.35
C GLU A 346 -11.94 -5.25 11.68
N GLY A 347 -10.77 -4.64 11.76
CA GLY A 347 -10.34 -3.87 12.91
C GLY A 347 -11.24 -2.68 13.22
N LEU A 348 -11.69 -1.92 12.22
CA LEU A 348 -12.64 -0.82 12.39
C LEU A 348 -14.04 -1.30 12.84
N ARG A 349 -14.38 -2.55 12.58
CA ARG A 349 -15.62 -3.20 13.05
C ARG A 349 -15.48 -3.83 14.43
N ASP A 350 -14.25 -3.98 14.93
CA ASP A 350 -14.01 -4.46 16.29
C ASP A 350 -14.43 -3.38 17.30
N PRO A 351 -15.43 -3.65 18.17
CA PRO A 351 -15.93 -2.66 19.12
C PRO A 351 -14.89 -2.26 20.16
N ILE A 352 -13.93 -3.14 20.48
CA ILE A 352 -12.86 -2.85 21.46
C ILE A 352 -11.87 -1.85 20.85
N LEU A 353 -11.43 -2.08 19.62
CA LEU A 353 -10.48 -1.19 18.96
C LEU A 353 -11.09 0.19 18.73
N MET A 354 -12.34 0.26 18.27
CA MET A 354 -13.03 1.53 18.11
C MET A 354 -13.30 2.23 19.45
N GLN A 355 -13.53 1.47 20.54
CA GLN A 355 -13.67 2.07 21.86
C GLN A 355 -12.34 2.65 22.38
N ARG A 356 -11.19 2.00 22.12
CA ARG A 356 -9.86 2.59 22.41
C ARG A 356 -9.68 3.92 21.68
N LYS A 357 -10.06 4.02 20.41
CA LYS A 357 -10.04 5.27 19.63
C LYS A 357 -10.96 6.34 20.20
N LYS A 358 -12.17 5.96 20.62
CA LYS A 358 -13.14 6.87 21.29
C LYS A 358 -12.60 7.38 22.63
N ASP A 359 -11.94 6.52 23.43
CA ASP A 359 -11.33 6.93 24.69
C ASP A 359 -10.14 7.88 24.44
N PHE A 360 -9.30 7.63 23.44
CA PHE A 360 -8.23 8.54 23.04
C PHE A 360 -8.77 9.92 22.64
N GLU A 361 -9.75 9.97 21.73
CA GLU A 361 -10.38 11.23 21.30
C GLU A 361 -11.01 11.98 22.48
N LYS A 362 -11.71 11.26 23.36
CA LYS A 362 -12.28 11.85 24.59
C LYS A 362 -11.22 12.47 25.48
N ASN A 363 -10.09 11.79 25.69
CA ASN A 363 -8.99 12.30 26.51
C ASN A 363 -8.37 13.53 25.87
N PHE A 364 -8.18 13.54 24.55
CA PHE A 364 -7.65 14.68 23.82
C PHE A 364 -8.61 15.88 23.87
N ARG A 365 -9.90 15.69 23.60
CA ARG A 365 -10.92 16.75 23.76
C ARG A 365 -10.91 17.32 25.18
N SER A 366 -10.82 16.45 26.20
CA SER A 366 -10.78 16.88 27.60
C SER A 366 -9.54 17.72 27.93
N ALA A 367 -8.38 17.40 27.35
CA ALA A 367 -7.17 18.17 27.52
C ALA A 367 -7.29 19.56 26.88
N VAL A 368 -7.84 19.65 25.66
CA VAL A 368 -8.14 20.93 24.99
C VAL A 368 -9.17 21.75 25.76
N ASP A 369 -10.23 21.12 26.28
CA ASP A 369 -11.29 21.80 27.06
C ASP A 369 -10.80 22.33 28.42
N ALA A 370 -9.77 21.75 28.97
CA ALA A 370 -9.18 22.19 30.25
C ALA A 370 -8.41 23.52 30.14
N ASP A 371 -7.95 23.89 28.95
CA ASP A 371 -7.30 25.15 28.67
C ASP A 371 -8.25 26.09 27.91
N PRO A 372 -8.62 27.28 28.47
CA PRO A 372 -9.57 28.19 27.82
C PRO A 372 -9.11 28.71 26.45
N GLU A 373 -7.79 28.88 26.21
CA GLU A 373 -7.25 29.35 24.93
C GLU A 373 -7.33 28.25 23.89
N LEU A 374 -6.90 27.03 24.23
CA LEU A 374 -7.02 25.86 23.35
C LEU A 374 -8.47 25.54 23.02
N LYS A 375 -9.36 25.62 24.04
CA LYS A 375 -10.81 25.40 23.86
C LYS A 375 -11.41 26.40 22.88
N ALA A 376 -11.08 27.69 23.03
CA ALA A 376 -11.61 28.73 22.16
C ALA A 376 -11.17 28.51 20.70
N LYS A 377 -9.95 28.03 20.50
CA LYS A 377 -9.31 27.84 19.19
C LYS A 377 -9.72 26.52 18.52
N TYR A 378 -9.76 25.42 19.27
CA TYR A 378 -9.84 24.07 18.73
C TYR A 378 -11.08 23.26 19.16
N GLY A 379 -11.81 23.67 20.19
CA GLY A 379 -12.84 22.87 20.83
C GLY A 379 -13.98 22.41 19.91
N GLN A 380 -14.23 23.10 18.79
CA GLN A 380 -15.29 22.77 17.81
C GLN A 380 -14.81 21.92 16.62
N LEU A 381 -13.51 21.64 16.49
CA LEU A 381 -12.96 21.05 15.27
C LEU A 381 -13.47 19.63 15.03
N TRP A 382 -13.59 18.80 16.05
CA TRP A 382 -14.11 17.43 15.91
C TRP A 382 -15.55 17.42 15.37
N ASP A 383 -16.39 18.33 15.85
CA ASP A 383 -17.79 18.43 15.40
C ASP A 383 -17.87 18.95 13.96
N LYS A 384 -17.00 19.88 13.56
CA LYS A 384 -16.87 20.34 12.18
C LYS A 384 -16.42 19.23 11.25
N ILE A 385 -15.42 18.43 11.65
CA ILE A 385 -14.96 17.26 10.88
C ILE A 385 -16.09 16.23 10.76
N ALA A 386 -16.82 15.96 11.83
CA ALA A 386 -17.97 15.05 11.79
C ALA A 386 -19.07 15.52 10.82
N ASP A 387 -19.36 16.83 10.79
CA ASP A 387 -20.31 17.43 9.84
C ASP A 387 -19.80 17.31 8.39
N SER A 388 -18.48 17.50 8.15
CA SER A 388 -17.87 17.29 6.84
C SER A 388 -18.03 15.84 6.38
N ARG A 389 -17.75 14.86 7.24
CA ARG A 389 -17.91 13.42 6.93
C ARG A 389 -19.37 13.04 6.65
N LYS A 390 -20.31 13.64 7.38
CA LYS A 390 -21.74 13.47 7.11
C LYS A 390 -22.11 13.99 5.70
N LYS A 391 -21.67 15.18 5.32
CA LYS A 391 -21.89 15.74 3.97
C LYS A 391 -21.24 14.87 2.90
N LEU A 392 -20.00 14.39 3.12
CA LEU A 392 -19.32 13.48 2.20
C LEU A 392 -20.08 12.16 2.03
N SER A 393 -20.68 11.61 3.09
CA SER A 393 -21.44 10.36 3.01
C SER A 393 -22.63 10.43 2.05
N GLU A 394 -23.18 11.61 1.82
CA GLU A 394 -24.33 11.83 0.95
C GLU A 394 -23.95 11.90 -0.54
N ILE A 395 -22.70 12.29 -0.84
CA ILE A 395 -22.29 12.63 -2.21
C ILE A 395 -21.14 11.78 -2.77
N SER A 396 -20.22 11.28 -1.93
CA SER A 396 -18.98 10.64 -2.39
C SER A 396 -19.20 9.41 -3.26
N ASN A 397 -20.22 8.61 -2.96
CA ASN A 397 -20.56 7.44 -3.78
C ASN A 397 -21.13 7.83 -5.16
N LYS A 398 -21.89 8.93 -5.23
CA LYS A 398 -22.40 9.45 -6.50
C LYS A 398 -21.27 10.04 -7.36
N SER A 399 -20.36 10.77 -6.72
CA SER A 399 -19.14 11.27 -7.35
C SER A 399 -18.29 10.12 -7.90
N PHE A 400 -18.07 9.06 -7.10
CA PHE A 400 -17.35 7.86 -7.52
C PHE A 400 -17.99 7.15 -8.72
N ALA A 401 -19.32 7.05 -8.75
CA ALA A 401 -20.05 6.42 -9.86
C ALA A 401 -19.82 7.15 -11.18
N LEU A 402 -19.66 8.47 -11.20
CA LEU A 402 -19.41 9.28 -12.39
C LEU A 402 -17.91 9.59 -12.63
N SER A 403 -17.03 9.32 -11.66
CA SER A 403 -15.60 9.57 -11.83
C SER A 403 -14.97 8.60 -12.84
N LYS A 404 -13.85 9.01 -13.43
CA LYS A 404 -13.05 8.22 -14.36
C LYS A 404 -11.65 7.99 -13.79
N ASN A 405 -11.15 6.77 -13.92
CA ASN A 405 -9.81 6.37 -13.55
C ASN A 405 -9.26 5.42 -14.60
N ARG A 406 -8.04 5.63 -15.08
CA ARG A 406 -7.43 4.85 -16.18
C ARG A 406 -7.32 3.35 -15.91
N PHE A 407 -7.28 2.93 -14.64
CA PHE A 407 -7.16 1.51 -14.28
C PHE A 407 -8.49 0.77 -14.15
N THR A 408 -9.59 1.51 -13.94
CA THR A 408 -10.88 0.92 -13.55
C THR A 408 -12.05 1.35 -14.45
N THR A 409 -11.84 2.34 -15.32
CA THR A 409 -12.86 2.83 -16.24
C THR A 409 -12.58 2.29 -17.64
N PRO A 410 -13.59 1.78 -18.37
CA PRO A 410 -13.42 1.32 -19.73
C PRO A 410 -12.85 2.37 -20.66
N GLN A 411 -12.01 1.96 -21.62
CA GLN A 411 -11.41 2.85 -22.62
C GLN A 411 -12.46 3.62 -23.42
N TYR A 412 -13.63 3.03 -23.67
CA TYR A 412 -14.73 3.68 -24.38
C TYR A 412 -15.14 5.04 -23.80
N PHE A 413 -15.03 5.22 -22.47
CA PHE A 413 -15.34 6.51 -21.81
C PHE A 413 -14.34 7.60 -22.16
N PHE A 414 -13.07 7.25 -22.27
CA PHE A 414 -12.00 8.17 -22.66
C PHE A 414 -12.06 8.48 -24.16
N VAL A 415 -12.37 7.48 -24.97
CA VAL A 415 -12.59 7.63 -26.41
C VAL A 415 -13.77 8.56 -26.67
N ALA A 416 -14.88 8.41 -25.95
CA ALA A 416 -16.04 9.30 -26.09
C ALA A 416 -15.68 10.77 -25.76
N ASP A 417 -14.93 11.01 -24.68
CA ASP A 417 -14.48 12.36 -24.34
C ASP A 417 -13.62 12.94 -25.45
N GLU A 418 -12.66 12.16 -25.99
CA GLU A 418 -11.77 12.63 -27.05
C GLU A 418 -12.51 12.91 -28.36
N VAL A 419 -13.43 12.03 -28.76
CA VAL A 419 -14.26 12.22 -29.95
C VAL A 419 -15.15 13.46 -29.83
N ILE A 420 -15.67 13.75 -28.63
CA ILE A 420 -16.42 14.99 -28.34
C ILE A 420 -15.48 16.20 -28.44
N ALA A 421 -14.27 16.12 -27.86
CA ALA A 421 -13.30 17.22 -27.92
C ALA A 421 -12.87 17.52 -29.34
N ILE A 422 -12.61 16.49 -30.16
CA ILE A 422 -12.33 16.64 -31.60
C ILE A 422 -13.51 17.35 -32.29
N ALA A 423 -14.74 16.89 -32.06
CA ALA A 423 -15.92 17.50 -32.71
C ALA A 423 -16.14 18.95 -32.27
N GLU A 424 -15.96 19.29 -30.98
CA GLU A 424 -16.04 20.65 -30.47
C GLU A 424 -14.96 21.53 -31.13
N ASN A 425 -13.73 21.02 -31.25
CA ASN A 425 -12.62 21.75 -31.86
C ASN A 425 -12.81 21.97 -33.38
N LEU A 426 -13.34 20.97 -34.09
CA LEU A 426 -13.64 21.10 -35.53
C LEU A 426 -14.69 22.17 -35.85
N LYS A 427 -15.50 22.63 -34.88
CA LYS A 427 -16.42 23.77 -35.03
C LYS A 427 -15.71 25.12 -35.04
N LEU A 428 -14.49 25.17 -34.53
CA LEU A 428 -13.67 26.39 -34.51
C LEU A 428 -13.10 26.70 -35.91
N PRO A 429 -12.82 27.96 -36.20
CA PRO A 429 -11.99 28.31 -37.37
C PRO A 429 -10.66 27.58 -37.34
N GLU A 430 -10.14 27.16 -38.49
CA GLU A 430 -8.94 26.31 -38.58
C GLU A 430 -7.72 26.88 -37.83
N ASN A 431 -7.56 28.19 -37.83
CA ASN A 431 -6.49 28.92 -37.12
C ASN A 431 -6.69 29.04 -35.61
N GLU A 432 -7.81 28.57 -35.08
CA GLU A 432 -8.13 28.54 -33.64
C GLU A 432 -8.19 27.10 -33.11
N ARG A 433 -7.98 26.09 -33.97
CA ARG A 433 -7.98 24.70 -33.58
C ARG A 433 -6.68 24.32 -32.86
N ASP A 434 -6.78 23.40 -31.93
CA ASP A 434 -5.64 22.78 -31.31
C ASP A 434 -4.83 22.00 -32.36
N ASP A 435 -3.51 22.10 -32.30
CA ASP A 435 -2.60 21.46 -33.24
C ASP A 435 -2.78 19.91 -33.30
N LEU A 436 -3.24 19.29 -32.20
CA LEU A 436 -3.55 17.85 -32.14
C LEU A 436 -4.73 17.42 -33.03
N TYR A 437 -5.57 18.38 -33.48
CA TYR A 437 -6.78 18.10 -34.24
C TYR A 437 -6.75 18.66 -35.65
N VAL A 438 -5.55 18.91 -36.19
CA VAL A 438 -5.36 19.46 -37.55
C VAL A 438 -4.44 18.51 -38.36
N GLY A 439 -4.84 18.22 -39.61
CA GLY A 439 -4.03 17.48 -40.58
C GLY A 439 -3.58 16.10 -40.09
N ASP A 440 -2.30 15.80 -40.29
CA ASP A 440 -1.71 14.48 -39.91
C ASP A 440 -1.77 14.19 -38.41
N GLU A 441 -1.77 15.25 -37.55
CA GLU A 441 -1.88 15.07 -36.09
C GLU A 441 -3.27 14.57 -35.66
N LEU A 442 -4.31 14.94 -36.36
CA LEU A 442 -5.65 14.36 -36.13
C LEU A 442 -5.67 12.86 -36.42
N ASP A 443 -5.02 12.44 -37.54
CA ASP A 443 -4.92 11.01 -37.86
C ASP A 443 -4.08 10.24 -36.82
N ASN A 444 -3.01 10.83 -36.30
CA ASN A 444 -2.22 10.29 -35.21
C ASN A 444 -3.05 10.17 -33.92
N THR A 445 -3.78 11.21 -33.56
CA THR A 445 -4.68 11.23 -32.39
C THR A 445 -5.73 10.11 -32.50
N LEU A 446 -6.43 10.02 -33.62
CA LEU A 446 -7.42 8.97 -33.85
C LEU A 446 -6.82 7.57 -33.77
N SER A 447 -5.66 7.37 -34.36
CA SER A 447 -4.96 6.07 -34.34
C SER A 447 -4.51 5.67 -32.91
N SER A 448 -4.30 6.65 -32.02
CA SER A 448 -3.89 6.43 -30.64
C SER A 448 -5.03 6.11 -29.66
N LEU A 449 -6.30 6.28 -30.08
CA LEU A 449 -7.48 6.03 -29.24
C LEU A 449 -7.55 4.60 -28.72
N TYR A 450 -7.12 3.66 -29.55
CA TYR A 450 -6.97 2.25 -29.19
C TYR A 450 -5.51 1.82 -29.42
N SER A 451 -4.78 1.56 -28.35
CA SER A 451 -3.38 1.11 -28.44
C SER A 451 -3.29 -0.28 -29.12
N PRO A 452 -2.12 -0.65 -29.68
CA PRO A 452 -1.92 -1.99 -30.24
C PRO A 452 -2.17 -3.13 -29.22
N ASP A 453 -1.97 -2.83 -27.92
CA ASP A 453 -2.20 -3.77 -26.80
C ASP A 453 -3.61 -3.68 -26.20
N TYR A 454 -4.55 -2.99 -26.85
CA TYR A 454 -5.91 -2.84 -26.38
C TYR A 454 -6.62 -4.20 -26.28
N ASP A 455 -7.15 -4.49 -25.09
CA ASP A 455 -7.90 -5.72 -24.80
C ASP A 455 -9.40 -5.42 -24.69
N ALA A 456 -10.10 -5.57 -25.80
CA ALA A 456 -11.54 -5.33 -25.87
C ALA A 456 -12.34 -6.19 -24.88
N LYS A 457 -11.89 -7.43 -24.59
CA LYS A 457 -12.57 -8.30 -23.63
C LYS A 457 -12.46 -7.75 -22.21
N LYS A 458 -11.26 -7.32 -21.82
CA LYS A 458 -11.04 -6.64 -20.54
C LYS A 458 -11.92 -5.40 -20.41
N ASP A 459 -12.00 -4.62 -21.48
CA ASP A 459 -12.75 -3.37 -21.50
C ASP A 459 -14.26 -3.62 -21.35
N GLN A 460 -14.80 -4.67 -21.98
CA GLN A 460 -16.19 -5.11 -21.80
C GLN A 460 -16.48 -5.55 -20.36
N MET A 461 -15.56 -6.25 -19.70
CA MET A 461 -15.72 -6.65 -18.31
C MET A 461 -15.66 -5.44 -17.36
N LEU A 462 -14.78 -4.47 -17.64
CA LEU A 462 -14.75 -3.20 -16.92
C LEU A 462 -16.03 -2.40 -17.14
N LEU A 463 -16.62 -2.44 -18.35
CA LEU A 463 -17.90 -1.81 -18.66
C LEU A 463 -19.03 -2.40 -17.81
N GLU A 464 -19.11 -3.72 -17.70
CA GLU A 464 -20.07 -4.40 -16.83
C GLU A 464 -19.92 -3.94 -15.38
N ALA A 465 -18.70 -3.93 -14.86
CA ALA A 465 -18.39 -3.47 -13.51
C ALA A 465 -18.79 -1.98 -13.31
N LYS A 466 -18.50 -1.11 -14.27
CA LYS A 466 -18.84 0.32 -14.22
C LYS A 466 -20.35 0.53 -14.23
N ILE A 467 -21.10 -0.19 -15.05
CA ILE A 467 -22.58 -0.13 -15.08
C ILE A 467 -23.14 -0.53 -13.71
N ASN A 468 -22.62 -1.62 -13.11
CA ASN A 468 -23.07 -2.09 -11.80
C ASN A 468 -22.82 -1.04 -10.71
N VAL A 469 -21.66 -0.35 -10.73
CA VAL A 469 -21.34 0.77 -9.85
C VAL A 469 -22.32 1.94 -10.05
N MET A 470 -22.62 2.29 -11.29
CA MET A 470 -23.59 3.37 -11.61
C MET A 470 -25.00 3.01 -11.13
N ILE A 471 -25.47 1.80 -11.38
CA ILE A 471 -26.78 1.32 -10.90
C ILE A 471 -26.84 1.35 -9.37
N LYS A 472 -25.79 0.90 -8.68
CA LYS A 472 -25.74 0.84 -7.23
C LYS A 472 -25.80 2.21 -6.57
N TYR A 473 -25.07 3.19 -7.07
CA TYR A 473 -24.88 4.48 -6.39
C TYR A 473 -25.70 5.64 -6.93
N LEU A 474 -26.16 5.56 -8.19
CA LEU A 474 -27.08 6.53 -8.77
C LEU A 474 -28.53 6.01 -8.77
N GLY A 475 -28.71 4.69 -8.84
CA GLY A 475 -30.00 4.02 -8.98
C GLY A 475 -30.30 3.59 -10.43
N ALA A 476 -30.99 2.46 -10.57
CA ALA A 476 -31.37 1.93 -11.90
C ALA A 476 -32.36 2.85 -12.65
N ASP A 477 -33.14 3.66 -11.91
CA ASP A 477 -34.11 4.59 -12.48
C ASP A 477 -33.52 6.01 -12.71
N ASP A 478 -32.24 6.26 -12.34
CA ASP A 478 -31.58 7.53 -12.67
C ASP A 478 -31.57 7.71 -14.20
N PRO A 479 -32.01 8.87 -14.72
CA PRO A 479 -32.11 9.10 -16.17
C PRO A 479 -30.83 8.79 -16.96
N LEU A 480 -29.64 9.12 -16.40
CA LEU A 480 -28.35 8.82 -17.02
C LEU A 480 -28.12 7.31 -17.13
N VAL A 481 -28.38 6.57 -16.04
CA VAL A 481 -28.17 5.13 -15.99
C VAL A 481 -29.17 4.42 -16.92
N LYS A 482 -30.43 4.81 -16.84
CA LYS A 482 -31.50 4.20 -17.65
C LYS A 482 -31.31 4.42 -19.15
N GLU A 483 -30.91 5.62 -19.56
CA GLU A 483 -30.59 5.93 -20.96
C GLU A 483 -29.37 5.15 -21.42
N PHE A 484 -28.28 5.18 -20.65
CA PHE A 484 -27.03 4.52 -21.01
C PHE A 484 -27.18 2.99 -21.12
N ALA A 485 -27.75 2.36 -20.12
CA ALA A 485 -27.89 0.90 -20.05
C ALA A 485 -29.15 0.37 -20.75
N GLY A 486 -30.01 1.22 -21.30
CA GLY A 486 -31.28 0.82 -21.91
C GLY A 486 -32.23 0.16 -20.94
N GLY A 487 -32.14 0.47 -19.63
CA GLY A 487 -32.93 -0.18 -18.58
C GLY A 487 -32.49 -1.62 -18.26
N LYS A 488 -31.33 -2.04 -18.75
CA LYS A 488 -30.74 -3.39 -18.57
C LYS A 488 -29.63 -3.36 -17.50
N SER A 489 -29.10 -4.52 -17.14
CA SER A 489 -27.98 -4.70 -16.21
C SER A 489 -27.06 -5.82 -16.65
N GLY A 490 -25.85 -5.90 -16.06
CA GLY A 490 -24.87 -6.94 -16.33
C GLY A 490 -24.54 -7.04 -17.82
N LYS A 491 -24.34 -8.27 -18.31
CA LYS A 491 -23.96 -8.54 -19.71
C LYS A 491 -24.97 -8.03 -20.74
N GLU A 492 -26.27 -8.10 -20.44
CA GLU A 492 -27.30 -7.58 -21.36
C GLU A 492 -27.17 -6.06 -21.56
N ALA A 493 -26.74 -5.31 -20.56
CA ALA A 493 -26.49 -3.89 -20.70
C ALA A 493 -25.24 -3.62 -21.55
N VAL A 494 -24.17 -4.43 -21.36
CA VAL A 494 -22.94 -4.33 -22.17
C VAL A 494 -23.27 -4.60 -23.65
N GLU A 495 -23.97 -5.69 -23.95
CA GLU A 495 -24.40 -6.02 -25.33
C GLU A 495 -25.21 -4.88 -25.95
N TYR A 496 -26.22 -4.36 -25.21
CA TYR A 496 -27.05 -3.26 -25.68
C TYR A 496 -26.25 -1.98 -26.00
N ILE A 497 -25.26 -1.64 -25.16
CA ILE A 497 -24.43 -0.46 -25.34
C ILE A 497 -23.52 -0.62 -26.56
N LEU A 498 -22.84 -1.77 -26.66
CA LEU A 498 -21.87 -2.03 -27.73
C LEU A 498 -22.55 -2.17 -29.10
N ASP A 499 -23.74 -2.79 -29.16
CA ASP A 499 -24.53 -2.90 -30.40
C ASP A 499 -24.96 -1.54 -30.98
N LYS A 500 -25.04 -0.52 -30.13
CA LYS A 500 -25.46 0.83 -30.53
C LYS A 500 -24.29 1.80 -30.71
N SER A 501 -23.12 1.46 -30.18
CA SER A 501 -21.98 2.35 -30.18
C SER A 501 -21.32 2.43 -31.56
N LYS A 502 -20.94 3.65 -31.95
CA LYS A 502 -20.19 3.98 -33.16
C LYS A 502 -18.74 4.36 -32.85
N ILE A 503 -18.28 4.11 -31.62
CA ILE A 503 -16.93 4.50 -31.20
C ILE A 503 -16.13 3.30 -30.68
N THR A 504 -16.52 2.06 -31.02
CA THR A 504 -15.82 0.85 -30.56
C THR A 504 -14.54 0.52 -31.35
N ASN A 505 -14.30 1.22 -32.46
CA ASN A 505 -13.09 1.12 -33.26
C ASN A 505 -12.81 2.45 -34.01
N VAL A 506 -11.60 2.60 -34.52
CA VAL A 506 -11.14 3.84 -35.16
C VAL A 506 -11.85 4.14 -36.48
N ASP A 507 -12.21 3.11 -37.26
CA ASP A 507 -12.87 3.30 -38.56
C ASP A 507 -14.28 3.84 -38.38
N ASP A 508 -15.08 3.28 -37.48
CA ASP A 508 -16.43 3.80 -37.18
C ASP A 508 -16.36 5.25 -36.61
N ILE A 509 -15.32 5.60 -35.83
CA ILE A 509 -15.09 6.96 -35.35
C ILE A 509 -14.81 7.91 -36.53
N LYS A 510 -13.94 7.50 -37.47
CA LYS A 510 -13.64 8.29 -38.66
C LYS A 510 -14.89 8.54 -39.53
N ASP A 511 -15.72 7.52 -39.71
CA ASP A 511 -16.98 7.63 -40.42
C ASP A 511 -17.94 8.60 -39.73
N LEU A 512 -18.08 8.52 -38.41
CA LEU A 512 -18.91 9.44 -37.63
C LEU A 512 -18.41 10.89 -37.72
N LEU A 513 -17.09 11.11 -37.64
CA LEU A 513 -16.49 12.45 -37.78
C LEU A 513 -16.63 13.01 -39.21
N ALA A 514 -16.62 12.17 -40.24
CA ALA A 514 -16.82 12.54 -41.61
C ALA A 514 -18.26 13.07 -41.90
N GLU A 515 -19.25 12.62 -41.10
CA GLU A 515 -20.60 13.19 -41.12
C GLU A 515 -20.66 14.65 -40.59
N GLY A 516 -19.58 15.10 -39.96
CA GLY A 516 -19.38 16.44 -39.40
C GLY A 516 -19.55 16.54 -37.89
N PRO A 517 -19.05 17.63 -37.26
CA PRO A 517 -19.01 17.78 -35.82
C PRO A 517 -20.39 17.74 -35.14
N ASP A 518 -21.43 18.23 -35.85
CA ASP A 518 -22.80 18.18 -35.32
C ASP A 518 -23.37 16.77 -35.28
N ALA A 519 -22.93 15.85 -36.16
CA ALA A 519 -23.32 14.46 -36.13
C ALA A 519 -22.80 13.75 -34.88
N VAL A 520 -21.56 14.10 -34.43
CA VAL A 520 -21.01 13.60 -33.19
C VAL A 520 -21.79 14.06 -31.97
N ILE A 521 -21.99 15.41 -31.86
CA ILE A 521 -22.63 16.02 -30.69
C ILE A 521 -24.11 15.60 -30.55
N ASN A 522 -24.77 15.34 -31.67
CA ASN A 522 -26.19 14.90 -31.71
C ASN A 522 -26.29 13.35 -31.89
N SER A 523 -25.19 12.61 -31.77
CA SER A 523 -25.18 11.16 -31.95
C SER A 523 -26.05 10.46 -30.93
N ASP A 524 -26.69 9.35 -31.36
CA ASP A 524 -27.37 8.42 -30.47
C ASP A 524 -26.44 7.39 -29.80
N ASP A 525 -25.14 7.52 -30.00
CA ASP A 525 -24.13 6.68 -29.36
C ASP A 525 -24.24 6.76 -27.83
N PRO A 526 -24.37 5.62 -27.12
CA PRO A 526 -24.59 5.62 -25.67
C PRO A 526 -23.46 6.27 -24.87
N PHE A 527 -22.19 6.08 -25.28
CA PHE A 527 -21.04 6.66 -24.58
C PHE A 527 -20.98 8.17 -24.79
N ILE A 528 -21.14 8.65 -26.02
CA ILE A 528 -21.16 10.08 -26.33
C ILE A 528 -22.30 10.77 -25.56
N LYS A 529 -23.50 10.21 -25.58
CA LYS A 529 -24.64 10.74 -24.81
C LYS A 529 -24.35 10.78 -23.31
N LEU A 530 -23.81 9.68 -22.77
CA LEU A 530 -23.48 9.63 -21.36
C LEU A 530 -22.47 10.73 -20.99
N MET A 531 -21.38 10.89 -21.76
CA MET A 531 -20.38 11.92 -21.49
C MET A 531 -20.95 13.33 -21.54
N LEU A 532 -21.72 13.65 -22.60
CA LEU A 532 -22.34 14.96 -22.72
C LEU A 532 -23.34 15.24 -21.59
N ASN A 533 -24.21 14.28 -21.26
CA ASN A 533 -25.28 14.45 -20.27
C ASN A 533 -24.80 14.40 -18.83
N SER A 534 -23.69 13.68 -18.54
CA SER A 534 -23.14 13.54 -17.19
C SER A 534 -22.09 14.60 -16.82
N LYS A 535 -21.45 15.28 -17.80
CA LYS A 535 -20.31 16.19 -17.61
C LYS A 535 -20.56 17.24 -16.52
N SER A 536 -21.69 17.94 -16.58
CA SER A 536 -22.04 18.97 -15.58
C SER A 536 -22.27 18.38 -14.20
N LYS A 537 -22.99 17.25 -14.10
CA LYS A 537 -23.32 16.57 -12.84
C LYS A 537 -22.09 15.93 -12.21
N ALA A 538 -21.22 15.32 -13.03
CA ALA A 538 -19.95 14.76 -12.58
C ALA A 538 -19.04 15.85 -12.00
N LYS A 539 -18.93 16.99 -12.70
CA LYS A 539 -18.19 18.15 -12.21
C LYS A 539 -18.78 18.71 -10.91
N GLU A 540 -20.09 18.88 -10.83
CA GLU A 540 -20.77 19.35 -9.61
C GLU A 540 -20.45 18.47 -8.40
N TYR A 541 -20.50 17.13 -8.57
CA TYR A 541 -20.20 16.21 -7.50
C TYR A 541 -18.71 16.22 -7.11
N ALA A 542 -17.83 16.29 -8.09
CA ALA A 542 -16.38 16.37 -7.85
C ALA A 542 -16.01 17.68 -7.12
N ASP A 543 -16.56 18.83 -7.57
CA ASP A 543 -16.33 20.13 -6.95
C ASP A 543 -16.83 20.16 -5.50
N LYS A 544 -18.02 19.63 -5.23
CA LYS A 544 -18.55 19.51 -3.86
C LYS A 544 -17.73 18.60 -2.96
N VAL A 545 -17.26 17.46 -3.48
CA VAL A 545 -16.38 16.57 -2.72
C VAL A 545 -15.08 17.31 -2.41
N LYS A 546 -14.49 17.98 -3.39
CA LYS A 546 -13.26 18.77 -3.22
C LYS A 546 -13.45 19.87 -2.18
N GLU A 547 -14.50 20.70 -2.29
CA GLU A 547 -14.80 21.77 -1.32
C GLU A 547 -14.89 21.23 0.11
N ILE A 548 -15.62 20.13 0.33
CA ILE A 548 -15.79 19.54 1.67
C ILE A 548 -14.45 18.98 2.19
N THR A 549 -13.66 18.33 1.33
CA THR A 549 -12.37 17.74 1.74
C THR A 549 -11.33 18.82 2.00
N ASP A 550 -11.28 19.90 1.24
CA ASP A 550 -10.35 21.01 1.46
C ASP A 550 -10.63 21.71 2.81
N VAL A 551 -11.90 21.96 3.10
CA VAL A 551 -12.33 22.54 4.38
C VAL A 551 -12.01 21.59 5.55
N GLU A 552 -12.27 20.30 5.40
CA GLU A 552 -11.94 19.30 6.43
C GLU A 552 -10.43 19.19 6.66
N SER A 553 -9.63 19.26 5.59
CA SER A 553 -8.16 19.26 5.67
C SER A 553 -7.66 20.41 6.54
N SER A 554 -8.22 21.63 6.36
CA SER A 554 -7.92 22.78 7.23
C SER A 554 -8.25 22.52 8.72
N TYR A 555 -9.38 21.84 8.99
CA TYR A 555 -9.73 21.47 10.37
C TYR A 555 -8.80 20.39 10.95
N SER A 556 -8.43 19.39 10.13
CA SER A 556 -7.49 18.34 10.53
C SER A 556 -6.10 18.91 10.82
N GLN A 557 -5.64 19.89 10.02
CA GLN A 557 -4.39 20.61 10.25
C GLN A 557 -4.40 21.34 11.62
N GLN A 558 -5.48 22.10 11.89
CA GLN A 558 -5.62 22.81 13.17
C GLN A 558 -5.68 21.82 14.35
N LEU A 559 -6.32 20.66 14.16
CA LEU A 559 -6.35 19.61 15.16
C LEU A 559 -4.99 18.95 15.38
N GLY A 560 -4.17 18.84 14.32
CA GLY A 560 -2.78 18.39 14.40
C GLY A 560 -1.91 19.34 15.22
N ILE A 561 -2.07 20.66 15.05
CA ILE A 561 -1.41 21.67 15.89
C ILE A 561 -1.85 21.50 17.36
N ALA A 562 -3.16 21.37 17.61
CA ALA A 562 -3.66 21.14 18.97
C ALA A 562 -3.10 19.85 19.59
N LEU A 563 -2.94 18.77 18.79
CA LEU A 563 -2.35 17.51 19.25
C LEU A 563 -0.90 17.72 19.71
N PHE A 564 -0.13 18.49 18.91
CA PHE A 564 1.24 18.79 19.25
C PHE A 564 1.35 19.71 20.47
N ASP A 565 0.45 20.71 20.62
CA ASP A 565 0.36 21.58 21.80
C ASP A 565 0.08 20.79 23.08
N VAL A 566 -0.75 19.74 23.01
CA VAL A 566 -1.15 18.92 24.17
C VAL A 566 -0.10 17.83 24.50
N TYR A 567 0.41 17.12 23.47
CA TYR A 567 1.20 15.89 23.65
C TYR A 567 2.68 16.05 23.27
N GLY A 568 3.03 17.09 22.52
CA GLY A 568 4.38 17.31 22.01
C GLY A 568 4.87 16.14 21.17
N THR A 569 6.13 15.76 21.36
CA THR A 569 6.79 14.64 20.64
C THR A 569 6.58 13.27 21.30
N SER A 570 5.73 13.17 22.34
CA SER A 570 5.43 11.91 23.02
C SER A 570 4.56 10.95 22.19
N ILE A 571 3.90 11.47 21.14
CA ILE A 571 3.12 10.73 20.16
C ILE A 571 3.85 10.87 18.82
N PRO A 572 4.17 9.76 18.10
CA PRO A 572 4.73 9.86 16.77
C PRO A 572 3.67 10.37 15.77
N PRO A 573 4.08 11.11 14.72
CA PRO A 573 3.16 11.48 13.65
C PRO A 573 2.79 10.26 12.80
N ASP A 574 1.67 10.33 12.08
CA ASP A 574 1.32 9.34 11.09
C ASP A 574 2.46 9.11 10.08
N ALA A 575 2.54 7.91 9.54
CA ALA A 575 3.50 7.57 8.51
C ALA A 575 3.18 8.33 7.20
N THR A 576 4.22 8.72 6.47
CA THR A 576 4.14 9.59 5.28
C THR A 576 5.14 9.19 4.20
N PHE A 577 5.56 7.94 4.19
CA PHE A 577 6.64 7.43 3.33
C PHE A 577 7.97 8.18 3.51
N THR A 578 8.22 8.65 4.73
CA THR A 578 9.50 9.24 5.15
C THR A 578 10.22 8.32 6.12
N LEU A 579 11.54 8.49 6.22
CA LEU A 579 12.38 7.61 7.04
C LEU A 579 11.97 7.65 8.52
N ARG A 580 11.75 6.49 9.10
CA ARG A 580 11.37 6.29 10.51
C ARG A 580 12.24 5.23 11.18
N LEU A 581 12.33 5.34 12.49
CA LEU A 581 12.91 4.34 13.38
C LEU A 581 11.79 3.73 14.21
N ALA A 582 11.53 2.44 14.05
CA ALA A 582 10.53 1.72 14.85
C ALA A 582 11.23 0.74 15.78
N ASP A 583 11.04 0.90 17.08
CA ASP A 583 11.61 0.04 18.12
C ASP A 583 10.74 -1.18 18.42
N GLY A 584 11.38 -2.26 18.84
CA GLY A 584 10.70 -3.49 19.24
C GLY A 584 11.64 -4.50 19.89
N VAL A 585 11.09 -5.69 20.15
CA VAL A 585 11.81 -6.81 20.76
C VAL A 585 11.50 -8.07 19.95
N VAL A 586 12.47 -8.96 19.80
CA VAL A 586 12.27 -10.28 19.17
C VAL A 586 11.43 -11.15 20.10
N GLU A 587 10.15 -11.30 19.78
CA GLU A 587 9.17 -11.94 20.64
C GLU A 587 8.02 -12.56 19.83
N GLY A 588 7.62 -13.78 20.17
CA GLY A 588 6.40 -14.40 19.64
C GLY A 588 5.13 -13.71 20.12
N PHE A 589 3.97 -14.33 19.89
CA PHE A 589 2.68 -13.75 20.26
C PHE A 589 1.61 -14.81 20.51
N PRO A 590 0.54 -14.48 21.27
CA PRO A 590 -0.62 -15.35 21.43
C PRO A 590 -1.27 -15.63 20.06
N TYR A 591 -1.45 -16.89 19.74
CA TYR A 591 -1.95 -17.31 18.43
C TYR A 591 -2.87 -18.52 18.55
N ASN A 592 -4.14 -18.39 18.16
CA ASN A 592 -5.13 -19.45 18.13
C ASN A 592 -5.20 -20.27 19.44
N GLY A 593 -5.19 -19.61 20.60
CA GLY A 593 -5.23 -20.27 21.92
C GLY A 593 -3.91 -20.93 22.34
N THR A 594 -2.82 -20.74 21.60
CA THR A 594 -1.46 -21.17 21.87
C THR A 594 -0.50 -20.00 21.71
N TYR A 595 0.78 -20.27 21.44
CA TYR A 595 1.80 -19.25 21.30
C TYR A 595 2.63 -19.49 20.02
N ALA A 596 2.69 -18.51 19.14
CA ALA A 596 3.57 -18.51 17.97
C ALA A 596 5.02 -18.25 18.42
N GLN A 597 5.93 -19.15 18.09
CA GLN A 597 7.34 -19.02 18.46
C GLN A 597 8.01 -17.87 17.70
N PRO A 598 9.00 -17.19 18.31
CA PRO A 598 9.64 -16.04 17.64
C PRO A 598 10.44 -16.39 16.38
N PHE A 599 10.86 -17.66 16.20
CA PHE A 599 11.65 -18.12 15.06
C PHE A 599 11.01 -19.28 14.32
N THR A 600 11.24 -19.33 13.00
CA THR A 600 11.10 -20.52 12.16
C THR A 600 12.49 -21.00 11.74
N THR A 601 12.61 -22.24 11.25
CA THR A 601 13.86 -22.83 10.74
C THR A 601 13.62 -23.49 9.40
N PHE A 602 14.67 -23.88 8.69
CA PHE A 602 14.54 -24.64 7.45
C PHE A 602 13.88 -26.01 7.65
N TYR A 603 13.92 -26.61 8.86
CA TYR A 603 13.10 -27.79 9.16
C TYR A 603 11.61 -27.52 8.89
N GLY A 604 11.10 -26.37 9.35
CA GLY A 604 9.71 -25.99 9.14
C GLY A 604 9.36 -25.74 7.67
N LEU A 605 10.30 -25.22 6.86
CA LEU A 605 10.10 -25.08 5.41
C LEU A 605 9.79 -26.44 4.78
N TYR A 606 10.64 -27.47 5.06
CA TYR A 606 10.47 -28.81 4.50
C TYR A 606 9.27 -29.56 5.08
N ASP A 607 8.97 -29.37 6.37
CA ASP A 607 7.75 -29.90 6.98
C ASP A 607 6.50 -29.35 6.27
N ARG A 608 6.46 -28.05 5.99
CA ARG A 608 5.37 -27.42 5.26
C ARG A 608 5.29 -27.91 3.82
N TYR A 609 6.42 -28.00 3.11
CA TYR A 609 6.51 -28.49 1.74
C TYR A 609 5.95 -29.90 1.58
N TYR A 610 6.44 -30.86 2.35
CA TYR A 610 5.96 -32.24 2.33
C TYR A 610 4.53 -32.38 2.88
N GLY A 611 4.21 -31.65 3.94
CA GLY A 611 2.88 -31.69 4.56
C GLY A 611 1.76 -31.17 3.65
N GLN A 612 2.07 -30.25 2.72
CA GLN A 612 1.14 -29.74 1.72
C GLN A 612 1.17 -30.54 0.40
N GLY A 613 1.93 -31.63 0.35
CA GLY A 613 2.00 -32.55 -0.78
C GLY A 613 2.74 -31.99 -2.00
N GLU A 614 3.73 -31.12 -1.76
CA GLU A 614 4.66 -30.61 -2.78
C GLU A 614 3.96 -29.88 -3.93
N LYS A 615 2.87 -29.18 -3.63
CA LYS A 615 2.00 -28.52 -4.64
C LYS A 615 1.93 -27.02 -4.41
N SER A 616 1.77 -26.27 -5.51
CA SER A 616 1.51 -24.85 -5.48
C SER A 616 0.35 -24.50 -4.51
N PRO A 617 0.48 -23.46 -3.70
CA PRO A 617 1.60 -22.49 -3.65
C PRO A 617 2.76 -22.87 -2.72
N TRP A 618 2.78 -24.10 -2.19
CA TRP A 618 3.84 -24.59 -1.29
C TRP A 618 4.86 -25.51 -2.00
N ASP A 619 4.93 -25.46 -3.32
CA ASP A 619 5.98 -26.13 -4.10
C ASP A 619 7.28 -25.31 -4.05
N LEU A 620 8.41 -26.02 -4.11
CA LEU A 620 9.75 -25.43 -4.05
C LEU A 620 10.40 -25.40 -5.46
N PRO A 621 11.32 -24.45 -5.70
CA PRO A 621 12.15 -24.49 -6.88
C PRO A 621 13.01 -25.76 -6.90
N LYS A 622 13.39 -26.23 -8.08
CA LYS A 622 14.17 -27.46 -8.27
C LYS A 622 15.42 -27.56 -7.37
N ARG A 623 16.09 -26.44 -7.13
CA ARG A 623 17.26 -26.33 -6.24
C ARG A 623 16.94 -26.69 -4.80
N TRP A 624 15.67 -26.52 -4.37
CA TRP A 624 15.18 -26.65 -3.01
C TRP A 624 14.32 -27.88 -2.77
N GLU A 625 13.90 -28.64 -3.81
CA GLU A 625 13.02 -29.83 -3.66
C GLU A 625 13.58 -30.87 -2.65
N ASN A 626 14.89 -30.97 -2.55
CA ASN A 626 15.55 -31.72 -1.50
C ASN A 626 16.47 -30.80 -0.72
N PRO A 627 16.63 -30.99 0.60
CA PRO A 627 17.53 -30.19 1.39
C PRO A 627 18.93 -30.14 0.75
N PRO A 628 19.43 -28.95 0.35
CA PRO A 628 20.74 -28.82 -0.27
C PRO A 628 21.85 -29.33 0.64
N ALA A 629 22.84 -30.03 0.06
CA ALA A 629 23.96 -30.58 0.84
C ALA A 629 24.74 -29.47 1.55
N GLY A 630 24.87 -29.60 2.87
CA GLY A 630 25.57 -28.63 3.72
C GLY A 630 24.71 -27.53 4.30
N LEU A 631 23.42 -27.42 3.93
CA LEU A 631 22.48 -26.55 4.60
C LEU A 631 22.17 -27.06 6.00
N ASP A 632 22.39 -26.24 7.03
CA ASP A 632 21.96 -26.55 8.39
C ASP A 632 20.46 -26.20 8.55
N LEU A 633 19.63 -27.26 8.60
CA LEU A 633 18.18 -27.10 8.70
C LEU A 633 17.72 -26.49 10.04
N SER A 634 18.57 -26.45 11.05
CA SER A 634 18.27 -25.81 12.34
C SER A 634 18.51 -24.30 12.35
N THR A 635 19.15 -23.76 11.33
CA THR A 635 19.40 -22.31 11.22
C THR A 635 18.07 -21.56 11.22
N PRO A 636 17.93 -20.46 12.02
CA PRO A 636 16.76 -19.58 11.99
C PRO A 636 16.54 -19.02 10.59
N PHE A 637 15.29 -19.12 10.10
CA PHE A 637 14.92 -18.68 8.74
C PHE A 637 14.12 -17.38 8.72
N ASN A 638 12.95 -17.38 9.37
CA ASN A 638 12.21 -16.13 9.59
C ASN A 638 12.01 -15.92 11.10
N PHE A 639 11.77 -14.67 11.49
CA PHE A 639 11.48 -14.34 12.88
C PHE A 639 10.44 -13.22 12.97
N VAL A 640 9.85 -13.06 14.17
CA VAL A 640 8.92 -12.00 14.47
C VAL A 640 9.43 -11.11 15.60
N SER A 641 9.08 -9.83 15.50
CA SER A 641 9.40 -8.82 16.51
C SER A 641 8.23 -7.84 16.70
N THR A 642 8.23 -7.13 17.83
CA THR A 642 7.16 -6.21 18.21
C THR A 642 7.28 -4.83 17.58
N ASN A 643 8.11 -4.67 16.56
CA ASN A 643 8.27 -3.40 15.85
C ASN A 643 6.99 -3.01 15.15
N ASP A 644 6.78 -1.70 15.05
CA ASP A 644 5.66 -1.10 14.35
C ASP A 644 6.04 -0.87 12.89
N ILE A 645 5.38 -1.58 11.98
CA ILE A 645 5.58 -1.42 10.54
C ILE A 645 4.25 -1.35 9.80
N ILE A 646 4.30 -0.80 8.60
CA ILE A 646 3.22 -0.82 7.61
C ILE A 646 3.82 -0.98 6.21
N GLY A 647 2.97 -1.15 5.18
CA GLY A 647 3.42 -1.14 3.77
C GLY A 647 4.35 0.04 3.48
N GLY A 648 5.42 -0.19 2.72
CA GLY A 648 6.55 0.73 2.52
C GLY A 648 7.78 0.36 3.36
N ASN A 649 7.61 -0.29 4.53
CA ASN A 649 8.71 -0.87 5.30
C ASN A 649 9.30 -2.14 4.67
N SER A 650 8.71 -2.68 3.63
CA SER A 650 9.31 -3.78 2.86
C SER A 650 10.74 -3.44 2.46
N GLY A 651 11.72 -4.31 2.81
CA GLY A 651 13.14 -4.08 2.58
C GLY A 651 13.86 -3.29 3.68
N SER A 652 13.16 -2.87 4.72
CA SER A 652 13.77 -2.22 5.87
C SER A 652 14.77 -3.12 6.58
N PRO A 653 16.00 -2.69 6.84
CA PRO A 653 16.91 -3.40 7.72
C PRO A 653 16.32 -3.51 9.12
N VAL A 654 16.47 -4.67 9.72
CA VAL A 654 16.27 -4.88 11.16
C VAL A 654 17.66 -4.92 11.81
N ILE A 655 17.92 -3.97 12.69
CA ILE A 655 19.24 -3.80 13.32
C ILE A 655 19.16 -3.98 14.84
N ASN A 656 20.28 -4.40 15.44
CA ASN A 656 20.46 -4.43 16.89
C ASN A 656 20.97 -3.07 17.44
N LYS A 657 21.24 -2.97 18.73
CA LYS A 657 21.77 -1.76 19.39
C LYS A 657 23.12 -1.28 18.82
N ASN A 658 23.90 -2.18 18.25
CA ASN A 658 25.20 -1.86 17.65
C ASN A 658 25.07 -1.40 16.18
N ALA A 659 23.85 -1.18 15.70
CA ALA A 659 23.56 -0.89 14.28
C ALA A 659 24.04 -2.01 13.32
N GLU A 660 23.94 -3.30 13.75
CA GLU A 660 24.29 -4.45 12.92
C GLU A 660 23.02 -5.13 12.39
N ILE A 661 23.05 -5.59 11.13
CA ILE A 661 21.94 -6.32 10.48
C ILE A 661 21.69 -7.64 11.22
N VAL A 662 20.50 -7.79 11.77
CA VAL A 662 19.99 -9.05 12.33
C VAL A 662 18.89 -9.67 11.45
N GLY A 663 18.34 -8.89 10.51
CA GLY A 663 17.35 -9.35 9.55
C GLY A 663 16.89 -8.27 8.59
N ILE A 664 15.90 -8.62 7.77
CA ILE A 664 15.21 -7.70 6.86
C ILE A 664 13.71 -7.89 7.00
N ALA A 665 12.97 -6.83 7.26
CA ALA A 665 11.52 -6.84 7.36
C ALA A 665 10.89 -7.03 5.98
N PHE A 666 9.89 -7.92 5.87
CA PHE A 666 9.21 -8.15 4.60
C PHE A 666 7.68 -8.23 4.71
N ASP A 667 7.14 -8.48 5.90
CA ASP A 667 5.70 -8.64 6.11
C ASP A 667 5.31 -8.31 7.56
N GLY A 668 4.01 -8.23 7.82
CA GLY A 668 3.40 -8.22 9.14
C GLY A 668 2.52 -9.45 9.35
N ASN A 669 2.09 -9.72 10.58
CA ASN A 669 1.07 -10.72 10.83
C ASN A 669 -0.33 -10.14 10.58
N ILE A 670 -1.34 -11.00 10.36
CA ILE A 670 -2.70 -10.59 10.04
C ILE A 670 -3.35 -9.76 11.17
N GLN A 671 -2.99 -10.08 12.44
CA GLN A 671 -3.43 -9.32 13.61
C GLN A 671 -2.88 -7.88 13.61
N GLY A 672 -1.81 -7.62 12.84
CA GLY A 672 -1.19 -6.31 12.68
C GLY A 672 -1.88 -5.40 11.66
N LEU A 673 -2.78 -5.92 10.81
CA LEU A 673 -3.42 -5.12 9.75
C LEU A 673 -4.21 -3.90 10.26
N PRO A 674 -4.91 -3.93 11.42
CA PRO A 674 -5.48 -2.74 12.04
C PRO A 674 -4.46 -1.66 12.39
N GLY A 675 -3.16 -1.97 12.33
CA GLY A 675 -2.03 -1.04 12.53
C GLY A 675 -2.07 0.21 11.64
N ASN A 676 -2.87 0.21 10.57
CA ASN A 676 -3.15 1.41 9.80
C ASN A 676 -3.74 2.53 10.70
N PHE A 677 -4.73 2.22 11.56
CA PHE A 677 -5.38 3.21 12.42
C PHE A 677 -5.13 3.04 13.93
N ILE A 678 -4.66 1.87 14.37
CA ILE A 678 -4.34 1.59 15.77
C ILE A 678 -3.26 0.51 15.89
N PHE A 679 -2.15 0.83 16.57
CA PHE A 679 -1.07 -0.13 16.82
C PHE A 679 -1.29 -0.87 18.15
N ARG A 680 -1.10 -2.19 18.15
CA ARG A 680 -1.27 -3.05 19.34
C ARG A 680 0.01 -3.81 19.63
N THR A 681 0.69 -3.45 20.69
CA THR A 681 1.92 -4.14 21.12
C THR A 681 1.72 -5.61 21.44
N GLU A 682 0.50 -5.98 21.82
CA GLU A 682 0.14 -7.33 22.25
C GLU A 682 0.17 -8.33 21.09
N GLU A 683 -0.23 -7.90 19.90
CA GLU A 683 -0.49 -8.80 18.77
C GLU A 683 0.21 -8.43 17.47
N ASN A 684 0.51 -7.13 17.24
CA ASN A 684 1.21 -6.72 16.02
C ASN A 684 2.62 -7.28 16.01
N ARG A 685 2.99 -7.95 14.92
CA ARG A 685 4.35 -8.46 14.72
C ARG A 685 4.86 -8.15 13.33
N THR A 686 6.07 -7.62 13.28
CA THR A 686 6.89 -7.57 12.07
C THR A 686 7.42 -8.96 11.77
N VAL A 687 7.32 -9.41 10.54
CA VAL A 687 7.91 -10.67 10.05
C VAL A 687 9.16 -10.35 9.23
N SER A 688 10.27 -10.97 9.57
CA SER A 688 11.57 -10.67 8.97
C SER A 688 12.30 -11.94 8.54
N VAL A 689 13.12 -11.84 7.47
CA VAL A 689 14.10 -12.88 7.13
C VAL A 689 15.30 -12.73 8.05
N HIS A 690 15.73 -13.80 8.67
CA HIS A 690 16.84 -13.81 9.63
C HIS A 690 18.19 -13.69 8.92
N SER A 691 19.10 -12.85 9.42
CA SER A 691 20.40 -12.60 8.80
C SER A 691 21.25 -13.87 8.65
N ASN A 692 21.23 -14.78 9.64
CA ASN A 692 21.91 -16.06 9.54
C ASN A 692 21.29 -16.99 8.48
N GLY A 693 19.96 -16.97 8.34
CA GLY A 693 19.27 -17.72 7.29
C GLY A 693 19.65 -17.24 5.90
N MET A 694 19.68 -15.91 5.68
CA MET A 694 20.16 -15.33 4.42
C MET A 694 21.60 -15.74 4.11
N ARG A 695 22.50 -15.59 5.06
CA ARG A 695 23.92 -15.94 4.88
C ARG A 695 24.11 -17.43 4.60
N GLU A 696 23.42 -18.29 5.34
CA GLU A 696 23.47 -19.75 5.17
C GLU A 696 23.09 -20.15 3.74
N VAL A 697 21.99 -19.60 3.21
CA VAL A 697 21.55 -19.94 1.84
C VAL A 697 22.46 -19.35 0.77
N ILE A 698 22.93 -18.12 0.91
CA ILE A 698 23.86 -17.48 -0.03
C ILE A 698 25.14 -18.33 -0.16
N GLU A 699 25.67 -18.81 0.97
CA GLU A 699 26.90 -19.60 1.00
C GLU A 699 26.68 -21.07 0.59
N LYS A 700 25.67 -21.75 1.13
CA LYS A 700 25.51 -23.21 0.99
C LYS A 700 24.63 -23.61 -0.20
N VAL A 701 23.57 -22.85 -0.48
CA VAL A 701 22.62 -23.19 -1.54
C VAL A 701 23.00 -22.55 -2.86
N TYR A 702 23.24 -21.23 -2.86
CA TYR A 702 23.59 -20.47 -4.07
C TYR A 702 25.09 -20.49 -4.36
N LYS A 703 25.93 -20.85 -3.39
CA LYS A 703 27.41 -20.91 -3.51
C LYS A 703 28.02 -19.59 -4.01
N LEU A 704 27.38 -18.47 -3.68
CA LEU A 704 27.81 -17.15 -4.05
C LEU A 704 28.80 -16.62 -3.00
N LYS A 705 30.03 -17.15 -3.07
CA LYS A 705 31.09 -16.87 -2.09
C LYS A 705 31.43 -15.38 -2.03
N ARG A 706 31.51 -14.71 -3.19
CA ARG A 706 31.81 -13.27 -3.29
C ARG A 706 30.86 -12.45 -2.41
N LEU A 707 29.55 -12.66 -2.56
CA LEU A 707 28.55 -11.93 -1.78
C LEU A 707 28.62 -12.29 -0.27
N SER A 708 28.79 -13.58 0.05
CA SER A 708 28.93 -14.02 1.45
C SER A 708 30.16 -13.40 2.13
N ASP A 709 31.29 -13.35 1.44
CA ASP A 709 32.53 -12.75 1.97
C ASP A 709 32.41 -11.23 2.13
N GLU A 710 31.77 -10.55 1.17
CA GLU A 710 31.50 -9.12 1.24
C GLU A 710 30.59 -8.76 2.43
N LEU A 711 29.51 -9.53 2.66
CA LEU A 711 28.62 -9.31 3.81
C LEU A 711 29.37 -9.52 5.15
N LYS A 712 30.29 -10.46 5.23
CA LYS A 712 31.12 -10.70 6.42
C LYS A 712 32.15 -9.60 6.65
N ALA A 713 32.79 -9.13 5.58
CA ALA A 713 33.86 -8.14 5.66
C ALA A 713 33.37 -6.69 5.68
N GLY A 714 32.10 -6.44 5.24
CA GLY A 714 31.55 -5.11 5.02
C GLY A 714 32.15 -4.40 3.80
N LYS A 715 32.84 -5.15 2.92
CA LYS A 715 33.50 -4.64 1.71
C LYS A 715 33.80 -5.76 0.71
N ILE A 716 34.00 -5.38 -0.56
CA ILE A 716 34.49 -6.31 -1.56
C ILE A 716 35.83 -6.90 -1.10
N THR A 717 35.92 -8.22 -1.16
CA THR A 717 37.15 -8.98 -0.88
C THR A 717 37.71 -9.53 -2.17
N ASP A 718 39.03 -9.52 -2.31
CA ASP A 718 39.76 -10.05 -3.49
C ASP A 718 39.53 -11.56 -3.71
#